data_6e3ad60ed32098e069c1f1288a899851
#
_entry.id   6e3ad60ed32098e069c1f1288a899851
#
_cell.length_a   1.000
_cell.length_b   1.000
_cell.length_c   1.000
_cell.angle_alpha   90.00
_cell.angle_beta   90.00
_cell.angle_gamma   90.00
#
_symmetry.space_group_name_H-M   'P 1'
#
loop_
_entity.id
_entity.type
_entity.pdbx_description
1 polymer ?
#
loop_
_entity_poly.entity_id
_entity_poly.type
_entity_poly.pdbx_seq_one_letter_code
_entity_poly.pdbx_strand_id
1 'polypeptide(L)'
;MKKIVLLCILSMGIHSLSAQKKTVDESAYESWKRIGSKSLSYNGKWMSYSTVFQDEEKENDKQIIIQETPKGKRLVLNNVSDLKFIGKKDWIQYSKNDSTLLQNLKTGVKKLWKSKHYTNALEGTDILYYTRPEAVKGDFFLQRLVCYNIETNDSISVNNIKSSHFLKNNAIIYVQIEKDQVYLKQGVPGGKQQTVYTGKAADFGDFQLNGKEDGGSFTLKGTNSADFNLVYYFSLKDNSVKLIFNYDDVKLNDSDYSISKTAYGLTENTNYIQLQVFGNKRQENTQIPKSGVEIWKYDQGSLERRQEMLRNSKILPSEPKFLYDIKNNKVIKVAAAGEFDQVIVPESGDFKGLFAIDKKPYKVEVDWTFNERNDIYWIDASTGKSIKVLTGVFGSPSWNTQGTYAILDDEKQKEWMVFDTASMKFKNISKQIPFPVSNPNVDMANLNTAYGIAGWLNNGNTVVLYDQFDLWAIDLTNQKPAYSVTQGYGRKNNVELRCNETGFMGNLDQKKAITLIGFDFEHKSKGVYKLINNNSVDKVFSSPNYNVRIEAVSGDNSSVLFTKESYTTFPDLWWGTSGFGSQSKITDINPQQKDFAWGTSKVLTWKSFSGKENQGNLYLPDNYDSKKTYPVVVHFYEKHTEEFNAYQLPEVSTANINIPTYVSRGYIVFQPDVHYVYGEVGNSVYNDVVSGVDYLISQGITEKGKIGIQGHSFGGYETSFLITKTDIFTCAIVASGVSNFTANYPIMRSNGISTMFKYEADQLRMGSAMHENLDGYIKNSPLFAAKNIKTPVLIFHNDNDRAVPYQEGQSLFFALRRLGKPAVLVNYKKEGHTLEDAANRKDWTNKMQQYFDYYLKGADRPDWM
;
A
#
# COMPACT_ATOMS: atom_id res chain seq x y z
N MET A 1 -59.24 -71.57 18.80
CA MET A 1 -59.32 -70.43 17.87
C MET A 1 -58.31 -69.38 18.31
N LYS A 2 -57.08 -69.42 17.81
CA LYS A 2 -56.03 -68.45 18.12
C LYS A 2 -55.77 -67.67 16.85
N LYS A 3 -56.03 -66.40 16.89
CA LYS A 3 -55.67 -65.43 15.79
C LYS A 3 -54.16 -65.09 15.87
N ILE A 4 -53.46 -65.42 14.82
CA ILE A 4 -52.05 -64.96 14.62
C ILE A 4 -52.11 -63.57 13.94
N VAL A 5 -51.60 -62.58 14.60
CA VAL A 5 -51.39 -61.24 14.05
C VAL A 5 -49.97 -61.17 13.50
N LEU A 6 -49.84 -61.02 12.20
CA LEU A 6 -48.56 -60.89 11.49
C LEU A 6 -48.16 -59.41 11.55
N LEU A 7 -47.09 -59.12 12.28
CA LEU A 7 -46.53 -57.76 12.39
C LEU A 7 -45.51 -57.58 11.27
N CYS A 8 -45.85 -56.84 10.18
CA CYS A 8 -44.91 -56.44 9.18
C CYS A 8 -44.15 -55.25 9.70
N ILE A 9 -42.89 -55.42 10.06
CA ILE A 9 -41.95 -54.32 10.35
C ILE A 9 -41.44 -53.76 9.01
N LEU A 10 -42.02 -52.63 8.61
CA LEU A 10 -41.43 -51.83 7.53
C LEU A 10 -40.17 -51.12 8.06
N SER A 11 -38.98 -51.58 7.71
CA SER A 11 -37.73 -50.85 7.89
C SER A 11 -37.67 -49.71 6.87
N MET A 12 -38.15 -48.54 7.26
CA MET A 12 -37.82 -47.30 6.53
C MET A 12 -36.34 -47.00 6.73
N GLY A 13 -35.53 -47.34 5.74
CA GLY A 13 -34.20 -46.80 5.63
C GLY A 13 -34.28 -45.27 5.49
N ILE A 14 -33.94 -44.55 6.52
CA ILE A 14 -33.72 -43.11 6.44
C ILE A 14 -32.44 -42.91 5.64
N HIS A 15 -32.58 -42.85 4.31
CA HIS A 15 -31.55 -42.23 3.51
C HIS A 15 -31.63 -40.73 3.86
N SER A 16 -30.67 -40.24 4.62
CA SER A 16 -30.42 -38.83 4.72
C SER A 16 -30.08 -38.34 3.31
N LEU A 17 -31.05 -37.78 2.61
CA LEU A 17 -30.85 -36.98 1.42
C LEU A 17 -29.99 -35.79 1.87
N SER A 18 -28.68 -35.95 1.81
CA SER A 18 -27.79 -34.78 1.85
C SER A 18 -28.17 -33.95 0.66
N ALA A 19 -28.76 -32.77 0.90
CA ALA A 19 -29.07 -31.84 -0.16
C ALA A 19 -27.77 -31.55 -0.91
N GLN A 20 -27.78 -31.71 -2.23
CA GLN A 20 -26.63 -31.41 -3.07
C GLN A 20 -26.26 -29.97 -2.87
N LYS A 21 -25.00 -29.69 -2.48
CA LYS A 21 -24.50 -28.35 -2.32
C LYS A 21 -24.57 -27.57 -3.65
N LYS A 22 -24.79 -26.27 -3.55
CA LYS A 22 -24.91 -25.37 -4.69
C LYS A 22 -23.54 -25.11 -5.34
N THR A 23 -23.55 -24.80 -6.63
CA THR A 23 -22.39 -24.19 -7.30
C THR A 23 -22.30 -22.72 -6.96
N VAL A 24 -21.08 -22.18 -6.96
CA VAL A 24 -20.84 -20.73 -6.85
C VAL A 24 -21.18 -20.09 -8.20
N ASP A 25 -22.23 -19.32 -8.22
CA ASP A 25 -22.79 -18.65 -9.40
C ASP A 25 -23.21 -17.21 -9.06
N GLU A 26 -24.04 -16.62 -9.91
CA GLU A 26 -24.53 -15.26 -9.75
C GLU A 26 -25.18 -15.01 -8.39
N SER A 27 -25.96 -15.99 -7.87
CA SER A 27 -26.62 -15.87 -6.57
C SER A 27 -25.62 -15.75 -5.40
N ALA A 28 -24.44 -16.38 -5.55
CA ALA A 28 -23.35 -16.20 -4.62
C ALA A 28 -22.74 -14.80 -4.72
N TYR A 29 -22.43 -14.35 -5.94
CA TYR A 29 -21.82 -13.02 -6.15
C TYR A 29 -22.67 -11.91 -5.56
N GLU A 30 -23.99 -11.96 -5.71
CA GLU A 30 -24.94 -10.97 -5.20
C GLU A 30 -25.17 -11.05 -3.68
N SER A 31 -25.01 -12.21 -3.08
CA SER A 31 -25.33 -12.44 -1.66
C SER A 31 -24.12 -12.36 -0.73
N TRP A 32 -22.91 -12.40 -1.27
CA TRP A 32 -21.69 -12.36 -0.47
C TRP A 32 -21.43 -10.97 0.10
N LYS A 33 -20.95 -10.94 1.34
CA LYS A 33 -20.62 -9.71 2.03
C LYS A 33 -19.15 -9.68 2.42
N ARG A 34 -18.61 -8.48 2.55
CA ARG A 34 -17.28 -8.21 3.12
C ARG A 34 -17.40 -7.33 4.35
N ILE A 35 -16.40 -7.41 5.21
CA ILE A 35 -16.29 -6.56 6.38
C ILE A 35 -15.45 -5.35 6.00
N GLY A 36 -16.02 -4.15 6.17
CA GLY A 36 -15.38 -2.88 5.86
C GLY A 36 -14.59 -2.32 7.06
N SER A 37 -14.89 -1.09 7.44
CA SER A 37 -14.22 -0.39 8.55
C SER A 37 -14.39 -1.12 9.87
N LYS A 38 -13.34 -1.14 10.69
CA LYS A 38 -13.31 -1.85 11.98
C LYS A 38 -12.61 -0.97 13.01
N SER A 39 -13.13 -0.91 14.23
CA SER A 39 -12.48 -0.20 15.33
C SER A 39 -12.85 -0.75 16.69
N LEU A 40 -12.01 -0.45 17.71
CA LEU A 40 -12.25 -0.71 19.11
C LEU A 40 -12.38 0.60 19.87
N SER A 41 -13.21 0.61 20.94
CA SER A 41 -13.19 1.67 21.91
C SER A 41 -11.87 1.70 22.70
N TYR A 42 -11.55 2.83 23.31
CA TYR A 42 -10.32 3.00 24.08
C TYR A 42 -10.09 1.87 25.10
N ASN A 43 -11.13 1.47 25.82
CA ASN A 43 -11.09 0.44 26.86
C ASN A 43 -11.39 -0.98 26.33
N GLY A 44 -11.46 -1.17 25.03
CA GLY A 44 -11.75 -2.47 24.40
C GLY A 44 -13.12 -3.07 24.65
N LYS A 45 -14.04 -2.36 25.37
CA LYS A 45 -15.39 -2.87 25.73
C LYS A 45 -16.38 -2.85 24.57
N TRP A 46 -16.16 -1.99 23.60
CA TRP A 46 -17.01 -1.85 22.44
C TRP A 46 -16.19 -1.97 21.16
N MET A 47 -16.78 -2.56 20.16
CA MET A 47 -16.23 -2.60 18.80
C MET A 47 -17.25 -2.08 17.81
N SER A 48 -16.77 -1.57 16.69
CA SER A 48 -17.60 -1.32 15.52
C SER A 48 -17.03 -1.97 14.30
N TYR A 49 -17.90 -2.40 13.40
CA TYR A 49 -17.53 -2.85 12.06
C TYR A 49 -18.65 -2.53 11.06
N SER A 50 -18.28 -2.37 9.80
CA SER A 50 -19.28 -2.24 8.75
C SER A 50 -19.34 -3.51 7.91
N THR A 51 -20.52 -3.78 7.35
CA THR A 51 -20.74 -4.82 6.35
C THR A 51 -21.26 -4.20 5.08
N VAL A 52 -20.73 -4.64 3.95
CA VAL A 52 -21.17 -4.23 2.62
C VAL A 52 -21.33 -5.48 1.76
N PHE A 53 -22.27 -5.44 0.80
CA PHE A 53 -22.36 -6.49 -0.20
C PHE A 53 -21.15 -6.45 -1.13
N GLN A 54 -20.79 -7.59 -1.69
CA GLN A 54 -19.74 -7.69 -2.70
C GLN A 54 -20.20 -7.06 -4.02
N ASP A 55 -21.49 -7.13 -4.30
CA ASP A 55 -22.12 -6.50 -5.45
C ASP A 55 -22.10 -4.98 -5.30
N GLU A 56 -21.47 -4.29 -6.25
CA GLU A 56 -21.30 -2.83 -6.28
C GLU A 56 -22.63 -2.09 -6.39
N GLU A 57 -23.63 -2.67 -7.04
CA GLU A 57 -24.99 -2.07 -7.14
C GLU A 57 -25.69 -1.98 -5.77
N LYS A 58 -25.28 -2.81 -4.81
CA LYS A 58 -25.79 -2.87 -3.43
C LYS A 58 -24.88 -2.19 -2.41
N GLU A 59 -23.82 -1.48 -2.83
CA GLU A 59 -22.84 -0.86 -1.92
C GLU A 59 -23.50 0.20 -0.99
N ASN A 60 -24.60 0.79 -1.41
CA ASN A 60 -25.37 1.75 -0.60
C ASN A 60 -26.08 1.12 0.63
N ASP A 61 -26.15 -0.20 0.72
CA ASP A 61 -26.74 -0.93 1.87
C ASP A 61 -25.71 -1.15 3.00
N LYS A 62 -24.75 -0.26 3.12
CA LYS A 62 -23.75 -0.30 4.19
C LYS A 62 -24.41 -0.21 5.55
N GLN A 63 -24.17 -1.23 6.37
CA GLN A 63 -24.56 -1.26 7.78
C GLN A 63 -23.35 -1.08 8.67
N ILE A 64 -23.46 -0.26 9.69
CA ILE A 64 -22.46 -0.18 10.76
C ILE A 64 -23.03 -0.86 12.00
N ILE A 65 -22.33 -1.85 12.47
CA ILE A 65 -22.66 -2.61 13.65
C ILE A 65 -21.75 -2.18 14.81
N ILE A 66 -22.33 -1.89 15.95
CA ILE A 66 -21.62 -1.62 17.19
C ILE A 66 -21.97 -2.73 18.15
N GLN A 67 -21.00 -3.34 18.79
CA GLN A 67 -21.20 -4.48 19.66
C GLN A 67 -20.34 -4.38 20.91
N GLU A 68 -20.93 -4.69 22.06
CA GLU A 68 -20.19 -4.87 23.29
C GLU A 68 -19.38 -6.18 23.23
N THR A 69 -18.11 -6.07 23.61
CA THR A 69 -17.18 -7.20 23.55
C THR A 69 -17.33 -8.15 24.74
N PRO A 70 -17.13 -9.47 24.57
CA PRO A 70 -17.00 -10.16 23.30
C PRO A 70 -18.32 -10.43 22.57
N LYS A 71 -19.46 -10.51 23.24
CA LYS A 71 -20.77 -10.92 22.69
C LYS A 71 -21.95 -10.26 23.39
N GLY A 72 -21.77 -9.04 23.88
CA GLY A 72 -22.82 -8.32 24.57
C GLY A 72 -23.81 -7.60 23.63
N LYS A 73 -24.35 -6.51 24.11
CA LYS A 73 -25.36 -5.68 23.43
C LYS A 73 -24.91 -5.30 22.00
N ARG A 74 -25.85 -5.35 21.05
CA ARG A 74 -25.62 -5.01 19.65
C ARG A 74 -26.54 -3.88 19.21
N LEU A 75 -25.96 -2.90 18.48
CA LEU A 75 -26.67 -1.79 17.86
C LEU A 75 -26.32 -1.75 16.37
N VAL A 76 -27.34 -1.66 15.53
CA VAL A 76 -27.17 -1.52 14.07
C VAL A 76 -27.56 -0.11 13.66
N LEU A 77 -26.68 0.58 12.96
CA LEU A 77 -26.90 1.91 12.42
C LEU A 77 -26.89 1.84 10.89
N ASN A 78 -27.96 2.37 10.30
CA ASN A 78 -28.09 2.47 8.85
C ASN A 78 -27.94 3.92 8.41
N ASN A 79 -27.32 4.15 7.27
CA ASN A 79 -27.17 5.47 6.65
C ASN A 79 -26.49 6.47 7.59
N VAL A 80 -25.37 6.04 8.19
CA VAL A 80 -24.51 6.90 9.02
C VAL A 80 -23.08 6.91 8.47
N SER A 81 -22.39 8.02 8.70
CA SER A 81 -20.97 8.19 8.35
C SER A 81 -20.15 8.62 9.57
N ASP A 82 -18.83 8.68 9.42
CA ASP A 82 -17.88 9.26 10.37
C ASP A 82 -17.98 8.70 11.79
N LEU A 83 -18.31 7.40 11.91
CA LEU A 83 -18.42 6.78 13.22
C LEU A 83 -17.05 6.68 13.90
N LYS A 84 -16.98 7.18 15.13
CA LYS A 84 -15.79 7.11 15.99
C LYS A 84 -16.19 6.79 17.43
N PHE A 85 -15.40 5.96 18.10
CA PHE A 85 -15.43 5.88 19.56
C PHE A 85 -14.75 7.13 20.13
N ILE A 86 -15.32 7.66 21.19
CA ILE A 86 -14.82 8.87 21.84
C ILE A 86 -14.74 8.67 23.35
N GLY A 87 -13.74 9.30 23.95
CA GLY A 87 -13.49 9.16 25.38
C GLY A 87 -12.95 7.79 25.78
N LYS A 88 -12.84 7.60 27.08
CA LYS A 88 -12.36 6.33 27.68
C LYS A 88 -13.44 5.31 27.91
N LYS A 89 -14.72 5.70 27.74
CA LYS A 89 -15.87 4.88 28.10
C LYS A 89 -16.76 4.56 26.89
N ASP A 90 -18.05 4.61 27.09
CA ASP A 90 -19.07 3.99 26.26
C ASP A 90 -19.71 4.97 25.25
N TRP A 91 -18.94 5.95 24.73
CA TRP A 91 -19.47 6.96 23.84
C TRP A 91 -19.04 6.75 22.38
N ILE A 92 -19.99 7.01 21.48
CA ILE A 92 -19.74 7.09 20.03
C ILE A 92 -20.20 8.44 19.49
N GLN A 93 -19.52 8.85 18.43
CA GLN A 93 -19.93 9.94 17.55
C GLN A 93 -20.20 9.37 16.16
N TYR A 94 -21.24 9.86 15.49
CA TYR A 94 -21.51 9.56 14.09
C TYR A 94 -22.30 10.68 13.43
N SER A 95 -22.25 10.76 12.09
CA SER A 95 -23.02 11.72 11.29
C SER A 95 -24.24 11.05 10.68
N LYS A 96 -25.38 11.75 10.72
CA LYS A 96 -26.62 11.34 10.06
C LYS A 96 -27.41 12.57 9.63
N ASN A 97 -27.83 12.63 8.35
CA ASN A 97 -28.65 13.71 7.83
C ASN A 97 -28.13 15.11 8.23
N ASP A 98 -26.88 15.43 7.86
CA ASP A 98 -26.20 16.70 8.18
C ASP A 98 -26.10 17.08 9.67
N SER A 99 -26.31 16.11 10.53
CA SER A 99 -26.19 16.29 11.98
C SER A 99 -25.16 15.35 12.55
N THR A 100 -24.42 15.84 13.56
CA THR A 100 -23.52 15.01 14.38
C THR A 100 -24.28 14.54 15.61
N LEU A 101 -24.27 13.25 15.87
CA LEU A 101 -24.85 12.63 17.05
C LEU A 101 -23.78 12.06 17.96
N LEU A 102 -23.92 12.30 19.27
CA LEU A 102 -23.22 11.57 20.31
C LEU A 102 -24.22 10.62 20.97
N GLN A 103 -23.78 9.38 21.18
CA GLN A 103 -24.60 8.38 21.85
C GLN A 103 -23.78 7.61 22.87
N ASN A 104 -24.30 7.54 24.09
CA ASN A 104 -23.77 6.64 25.10
C ASN A 104 -24.33 5.25 24.86
N LEU A 105 -23.49 4.27 24.64
CA LEU A 105 -23.86 2.90 24.29
C LEU A 105 -24.45 2.13 25.48
N LYS A 106 -24.05 2.47 26.70
CA LYS A 106 -24.54 1.83 27.92
C LYS A 106 -25.91 2.34 28.31
N THR A 107 -26.09 3.67 28.39
CA THR A 107 -27.32 4.30 28.87
C THR A 107 -28.32 4.56 27.75
N GLY A 108 -27.89 4.61 26.49
CA GLY A 108 -28.70 4.98 25.34
C GLY A 108 -28.94 6.47 25.17
N VAL A 109 -28.41 7.31 26.04
CA VAL A 109 -28.54 8.78 25.97
C VAL A 109 -27.95 9.30 24.66
N LYS A 110 -28.73 10.14 23.96
CA LYS A 110 -28.32 10.76 22.69
C LYS A 110 -28.27 12.27 22.83
N LYS A 111 -27.26 12.88 22.22
CA LYS A 111 -27.11 14.33 22.10
C LYS A 111 -26.97 14.67 20.62
N LEU A 112 -27.74 15.64 20.16
CA LEU A 112 -27.79 16.03 18.76
C LEU A 112 -27.22 17.44 18.58
N TRP A 113 -26.32 17.62 17.62
CA TRP A 113 -25.88 18.91 17.11
C TRP A 113 -26.41 19.11 15.67
N LYS A 114 -27.17 20.20 15.47
CA LYS A 114 -27.85 20.51 14.20
C LYS A 114 -26.94 21.01 13.07
N SER A 115 -25.66 20.73 13.08
CA SER A 115 -24.78 21.05 11.96
C SER A 115 -23.64 20.03 11.92
N LYS A 116 -23.11 19.77 10.73
CA LYS A 116 -21.86 18.99 10.60
C LYS A 116 -20.73 19.78 11.25
N HIS A 117 -20.53 19.60 12.54
CA HIS A 117 -19.35 20.09 13.20
C HIS A 117 -18.28 19.00 13.15
N TYR A 118 -17.14 19.35 12.59
CA TYR A 118 -15.95 18.52 12.80
C TYR A 118 -15.61 18.56 14.28
N THR A 119 -16.10 17.56 15.02
CA THR A 119 -15.71 17.35 16.40
C THR A 119 -14.53 16.40 16.41
N ASN A 120 -13.49 16.78 17.10
CA ASN A 120 -12.36 15.92 17.39
C ASN A 120 -12.44 15.51 18.86
N ALA A 121 -12.04 14.28 19.14
CA ALA A 121 -11.89 13.80 20.51
C ALA A 121 -10.41 13.89 20.91
N LEU A 122 -10.13 14.34 22.10
CA LEU A 122 -8.81 14.20 22.67
C LEU A 122 -8.61 12.73 23.05
N GLU A 123 -7.60 12.11 22.47
CA GLU A 123 -7.32 10.69 22.63
C GLU A 123 -7.14 10.34 24.11
N GLY A 124 -7.82 9.29 24.56
CA GLY A 124 -7.78 8.84 25.94
C GLY A 124 -8.36 9.82 26.95
N THR A 125 -9.22 10.77 26.56
CA THR A 125 -9.97 11.66 27.44
C THR A 125 -11.45 11.67 27.13
N ASP A 126 -12.28 12.17 28.03
CA ASP A 126 -13.73 12.34 27.80
C ASP A 126 -14.05 13.74 27.29
N ILE A 127 -13.10 14.40 26.63
CA ILE A 127 -13.21 15.76 26.11
C ILE A 127 -13.33 15.74 24.59
N LEU A 128 -14.40 16.33 24.10
CA LEU A 128 -14.59 16.69 22.72
C LEU A 128 -14.27 18.15 22.50
N TYR A 129 -13.71 18.48 21.36
CA TYR A 129 -13.54 19.86 20.97
C TYR A 129 -14.00 20.09 19.52
N TYR A 130 -14.49 21.31 19.31
CA TYR A 130 -14.86 21.79 17.98
C TYR A 130 -14.78 23.30 17.92
N THR A 131 -14.65 23.84 16.73
CA THR A 131 -14.69 25.27 16.51
C THR A 131 -15.99 25.66 15.81
N ARG A 132 -16.54 26.84 16.18
CA ARG A 132 -17.67 27.47 15.48
C ARG A 132 -17.24 28.83 14.96
N PRO A 133 -17.63 29.25 13.75
CA PRO A 133 -17.51 30.62 13.32
C PRO A 133 -18.19 31.56 14.32
N GLU A 134 -17.54 32.62 14.74
CA GLU A 134 -18.11 33.56 15.69
C GLU A 134 -18.31 34.96 15.12
N ALA A 135 -17.29 35.54 14.50
CA ALA A 135 -17.35 36.87 13.95
C ALA A 135 -16.22 37.10 12.93
N VAL A 136 -16.46 38.02 12.00
CA VAL A 136 -15.39 38.65 11.22
C VAL A 136 -15.13 40.02 11.86
N LYS A 137 -13.91 40.24 12.38
CA LYS A 137 -13.53 41.46 13.08
C LYS A 137 -12.31 42.05 12.38
N GLY A 138 -12.52 43.06 11.55
CA GLY A 138 -11.48 43.55 10.63
C GLY A 138 -11.06 42.43 9.67
N ASP A 139 -9.76 42.15 9.59
CA ASP A 139 -9.17 41.12 8.75
C ASP A 139 -9.16 39.69 9.38
N PHE A 140 -9.73 39.56 10.59
CA PHE A 140 -9.68 38.31 11.36
C PHE A 140 -10.99 37.52 11.25
N PHE A 141 -10.87 36.27 10.81
CA PHE A 141 -11.92 35.29 10.91
C PHE A 141 -11.83 34.59 12.28
N LEU A 142 -12.72 34.98 13.21
CA LEU A 142 -12.69 34.50 14.59
C LEU A 142 -13.63 33.33 14.77
N GLN A 143 -13.21 32.40 15.61
CA GLN A 143 -13.94 31.20 15.94
C GLN A 143 -14.12 31.11 17.48
N ARG A 144 -15.17 30.42 17.87
CA ARG A 144 -15.33 29.95 19.26
C ARG A 144 -14.82 28.51 19.32
N LEU A 145 -13.83 28.25 20.13
CA LEU A 145 -13.41 26.92 20.52
C LEU A 145 -14.28 26.45 21.67
N VAL A 146 -14.90 25.28 21.50
CA VAL A 146 -15.70 24.65 22.57
C VAL A 146 -15.02 23.33 22.92
N CYS A 147 -14.69 23.18 24.22
CA CYS A 147 -14.27 21.93 24.82
C CYS A 147 -15.41 21.40 25.67
N TYR A 148 -15.94 20.24 25.34
CA TYR A 148 -17.11 19.64 25.95
C TYR A 148 -16.74 18.32 26.60
N ASN A 149 -16.95 18.23 27.94
CA ASN A 149 -16.83 16.97 28.67
C ASN A 149 -18.10 16.15 28.49
N ILE A 150 -18.00 14.99 27.82
CA ILE A 150 -19.15 14.14 27.50
C ILE A 150 -19.77 13.46 28.73
N GLU A 151 -19.01 13.28 29.81
CA GLU A 151 -19.47 12.61 31.01
C GLU A 151 -20.19 13.57 31.97
N THR A 152 -19.58 14.73 32.23
CA THR A 152 -20.14 15.72 33.21
C THR A 152 -21.15 16.65 32.56
N ASN A 153 -21.23 16.74 31.25
CA ASN A 153 -21.99 17.73 30.46
C ASN A 153 -21.47 19.18 30.57
N ASP A 154 -20.32 19.35 31.17
CA ASP A 154 -19.72 20.69 31.28
C ASP A 154 -19.10 21.06 29.92
N SER A 155 -19.27 22.33 29.58
CA SER A 155 -18.61 22.89 28.42
C SER A 155 -17.84 24.13 28.77
N ILE A 156 -16.63 24.21 28.26
CA ILE A 156 -15.82 25.42 28.36
C ILE A 156 -15.68 25.94 26.94
N SER A 157 -15.99 27.21 26.77
CA SER A 157 -15.80 27.87 25.51
C SER A 157 -14.80 29.03 25.66
N VAL A 158 -13.94 29.10 24.67
CA VAL A 158 -13.01 30.21 24.48
C VAL A 158 -13.42 30.95 23.22
N ASN A 159 -13.79 32.20 23.38
CA ASN A 159 -14.23 33.05 22.28
C ASN A 159 -13.06 33.73 21.59
N ASN A 160 -13.30 34.25 20.41
CA ASN A 160 -12.35 35.07 19.66
C ASN A 160 -11.03 34.35 19.36
N ILE A 161 -11.09 33.08 19.02
CA ILE A 161 -9.92 32.27 18.60
C ILE A 161 -9.61 32.51 17.14
N LYS A 162 -8.39 32.93 16.81
CA LYS A 162 -7.86 33.03 15.47
C LYS A 162 -7.40 31.66 14.95
N SER A 163 -6.65 30.92 15.78
CA SER A 163 -6.12 29.59 15.45
C SER A 163 -5.89 28.77 16.71
N SER A 164 -5.91 27.45 16.58
CA SER A 164 -5.67 26.55 17.71
C SER A 164 -5.07 25.23 17.21
N HIS A 165 -4.27 24.58 18.06
CA HIS A 165 -3.72 23.27 17.83
C HIS A 165 -3.74 22.45 19.11
N PHE A 166 -4.15 21.16 19.03
CA PHE A 166 -4.08 20.23 20.14
C PHE A 166 -2.78 19.44 20.07
N LEU A 167 -2.04 19.46 21.17
CA LEU A 167 -0.77 18.80 21.32
C LEU A 167 -0.95 17.31 21.62
N LYS A 168 0.05 16.50 21.31
CA LYS A 168 0.08 15.05 21.60
C LYS A 168 -0.13 14.70 23.08
N ASN A 169 0.17 15.62 23.97
CA ASN A 169 -0.06 15.46 25.43
C ASN A 169 -1.47 15.90 25.89
N ASN A 170 -2.41 16.11 24.98
CA ASN A 170 -3.77 16.59 25.21
C ASN A 170 -3.87 18.03 25.72
N ALA A 171 -2.79 18.81 25.77
CA ALA A 171 -2.85 20.24 25.97
C ALA A 171 -3.28 20.94 24.67
N ILE A 172 -3.71 22.17 24.79
CA ILE A 172 -4.03 23.02 23.63
C ILE A 172 -3.11 24.24 23.63
N ILE A 173 -2.68 24.63 22.42
CA ILE A 173 -2.13 25.96 22.18
C ILE A 173 -3.08 26.69 21.24
N TYR A 174 -3.36 27.97 21.54
CA TYR A 174 -4.28 28.76 20.75
C TYR A 174 -3.96 30.24 20.77
N VAL A 175 -4.36 30.94 19.72
CA VAL A 175 -4.29 32.39 19.58
C VAL A 175 -5.66 32.97 19.84
N GLN A 176 -5.77 33.77 20.89
CA GLN A 176 -6.99 34.49 21.27
C GLN A 176 -6.83 36.00 21.05
N ILE A 177 -7.89 36.64 20.54
CA ILE A 177 -7.94 38.09 20.31
C ILE A 177 -8.99 38.69 21.21
N GLU A 178 -8.59 39.57 22.15
CA GLU A 178 -9.49 40.31 23.02
C GLU A 178 -9.28 41.80 22.78
N LYS A 179 -10.32 42.50 22.31
CA LYS A 179 -10.23 43.90 21.89
C LYS A 179 -9.12 44.03 20.81
N ASP A 180 -8.02 44.70 21.12
CA ASP A 180 -6.87 44.92 20.25
C ASP A 180 -5.62 44.14 20.71
N GLN A 181 -5.80 43.24 21.68
CA GLN A 181 -4.71 42.42 22.19
C GLN A 181 -4.82 40.98 21.67
N VAL A 182 -3.67 40.38 21.37
CA VAL A 182 -3.50 38.97 21.05
C VAL A 182 -2.83 38.26 22.22
N TYR A 183 -3.26 37.05 22.46
CA TYR A 183 -2.69 36.16 23.47
C TYR A 183 -2.41 34.81 22.82
N LEU A 184 -1.14 34.38 22.83
CA LEU A 184 -0.78 33.00 22.56
C LEU A 184 -0.80 32.26 23.89
N LYS A 185 -1.71 31.34 24.07
CA LYS A 185 -1.96 30.61 25.33
C LYS A 185 -1.76 29.12 25.17
N GLN A 186 -1.26 28.46 26.22
CA GLN A 186 -1.22 27.01 26.33
C GLN A 186 -1.89 26.53 27.62
N GLY A 187 -2.40 25.31 27.61
CA GLY A 187 -2.97 24.70 28.79
C GLY A 187 -3.84 23.49 28.48
N VAL A 188 -4.43 22.92 29.54
CA VAL A 188 -5.41 21.83 29.36
C VAL A 188 -6.81 22.47 29.26
N PRO A 189 -7.65 22.03 28.31
CA PRO A 189 -9.01 22.54 28.21
C PRO A 189 -9.76 22.42 29.55
N GLY A 190 -10.23 23.56 30.06
CA GLY A 190 -10.89 23.60 31.37
C GLY A 190 -9.99 23.65 32.60
N GLY A 191 -8.70 23.52 32.39
CA GLY A 191 -7.71 23.65 33.46
C GLY A 191 -6.96 24.98 33.44
N LYS A 192 -5.82 24.99 34.13
CA LYS A 192 -4.96 26.19 34.20
C LYS A 192 -4.40 26.51 32.80
N GLN A 193 -4.58 27.75 32.38
CA GLN A 193 -4.04 28.32 31.17
C GLN A 193 -2.81 29.17 31.51
N GLN A 194 -1.79 29.08 30.64
CA GLN A 194 -0.60 29.91 30.73
C GLN A 194 -0.49 30.74 29.47
N THR A 195 -0.16 32.02 29.63
CA THR A 195 0.09 32.91 28.50
C THR A 195 1.56 32.81 28.12
N VAL A 196 1.80 32.41 26.88
CA VAL A 196 3.14 32.34 26.29
C VAL A 196 3.56 33.69 25.72
N TYR A 197 2.60 34.40 25.08
CA TYR A 197 2.86 35.74 24.53
C TYR A 197 1.62 36.64 24.61
N THR A 198 1.87 37.96 24.76
CA THR A 198 0.85 38.99 24.70
C THR A 198 1.36 40.16 23.85
N GLY A 199 0.52 40.69 22.96
CA GLY A 199 0.85 41.81 22.07
C GLY A 199 -0.39 42.43 21.44
N LYS A 200 -0.19 43.32 20.44
CA LYS A 200 -1.29 43.90 19.67
C LYS A 200 -1.80 42.90 18.63
N ALA A 201 -3.12 42.77 18.51
CA ALA A 201 -3.74 41.80 17.58
C ALA A 201 -3.38 42.07 16.11
N ALA A 202 -3.35 43.35 15.70
CA ALA A 202 -3.00 43.76 14.34
C ALA A 202 -1.54 43.44 13.96
N ASP A 203 -0.70 43.21 14.94
CA ASP A 203 0.73 42.92 14.73
C ASP A 203 1.05 41.42 14.76
N PHE A 204 0.11 40.55 15.11
CA PHE A 204 0.33 39.10 15.22
C PHE A 204 -0.05 38.39 13.90
N GLY A 205 0.90 37.70 13.29
CA GLY A 205 0.71 36.85 12.10
C GLY A 205 0.24 35.45 12.46
N ASP A 206 0.99 34.45 12.01
CA ASP A 206 0.70 33.04 12.26
C ASP A 206 1.72 32.41 13.20
N PHE A 207 1.39 31.25 13.78
CA PHE A 207 2.32 30.42 14.51
C PHE A 207 2.44 29.02 13.88
N GLN A 208 3.58 28.39 14.11
CA GLN A 208 3.85 27.02 13.69
C GLN A 208 4.61 26.28 14.81
N LEU A 209 4.16 25.08 15.11
CA LEU A 209 4.82 24.17 16.06
C LEU A 209 5.95 23.41 15.39
N ASN A 210 6.97 23.04 16.16
CA ASN A 210 7.98 22.09 15.74
C ASN A 210 7.46 20.63 15.79
N GLY A 211 8.18 19.70 15.17
CA GLY A 211 7.78 18.29 15.09
C GLY A 211 7.66 17.57 16.44
N LYS A 212 8.31 18.10 17.50
CA LYS A 212 8.22 17.59 18.88
C LYS A 212 7.04 18.16 19.66
N GLU A 213 6.43 19.25 19.16
CA GLU A 213 5.37 20.00 19.83
C GLU A 213 5.75 20.53 21.22
N ASP A 214 7.05 20.80 21.42
CA ASP A 214 7.58 21.41 22.65
C ASP A 214 7.88 22.91 22.52
N GLY A 215 7.62 23.48 21.33
CA GLY A 215 7.80 24.88 20.99
C GLY A 215 7.50 25.12 19.51
N GLY A 216 7.92 26.27 19.01
CA GLY A 216 7.72 26.65 17.60
C GLY A 216 8.05 28.11 17.37
N SER A 217 7.45 28.71 16.35
CA SER A 217 7.61 30.14 16.12
C SER A 217 6.29 30.81 15.76
N PHE A 218 6.29 32.15 15.89
CA PHE A 218 5.24 33.02 15.37
C PHE A 218 5.84 34.27 14.75
N THR A 219 5.05 34.97 13.93
CA THR A 219 5.47 36.19 13.26
C THR A 219 4.77 37.41 13.86
N LEU A 220 5.51 38.55 13.93
CA LEU A 220 4.97 39.86 14.31
C LEU A 220 5.29 40.91 13.25
N LYS A 221 4.47 41.97 13.19
CA LYS A 221 4.81 43.21 12.49
C LYS A 221 5.86 43.97 13.27
N GLY A 222 6.88 44.46 12.56
CA GLY A 222 7.82 45.40 13.16
C GLY A 222 7.24 46.81 13.31
N THR A 223 7.92 47.66 14.06
CA THR A 223 7.54 49.08 14.21
C THR A 223 7.50 49.74 12.83
N ASN A 224 6.34 50.31 12.47
CA ASN A 224 6.11 50.97 11.18
C ASN A 224 6.14 50.02 9.95
N SER A 225 6.04 48.72 10.13
CA SER A 225 5.94 47.75 9.04
C SER A 225 4.50 47.39 8.73
N ALA A 226 4.17 47.29 7.45
CA ALA A 226 2.90 46.70 7.01
C ALA A 226 2.91 45.15 7.06
N ASP A 227 4.11 44.57 7.01
CA ASP A 227 4.34 43.15 6.90
C ASP A 227 4.69 42.45 8.22
N PHE A 228 4.40 41.16 8.34
CA PHE A 228 4.81 40.31 9.44
C PHE A 228 6.28 39.91 9.28
N ASN A 229 7.20 40.78 9.66
CA ASN A 229 8.62 40.64 9.39
C ASN A 229 9.47 40.12 10.51
N LEU A 230 8.95 40.11 11.76
CA LEU A 230 9.69 39.59 12.92
C LEU A 230 9.30 38.15 13.23
N VAL A 231 10.27 37.24 13.36
CA VAL A 231 10.07 35.83 13.71
C VAL A 231 10.58 35.55 15.10
N TYR A 232 9.67 35.13 15.97
CA TYR A 232 9.96 34.78 17.33
C TYR A 232 9.86 33.26 17.53
N TYR A 233 10.82 32.67 18.23
CA TYR A 233 10.73 31.33 18.80
C TYR A 233 9.97 31.40 20.14
N PHE A 234 9.17 30.41 20.44
CA PHE A 234 8.57 30.18 21.74
C PHE A 234 8.78 28.74 22.20
N SER A 235 8.98 28.59 23.52
CA SER A 235 9.08 27.30 24.19
C SER A 235 7.83 27.05 25.03
N LEU A 236 7.21 25.87 24.87
CA LEU A 236 6.07 25.44 25.68
C LEU A 236 6.51 24.86 27.03
N LYS A 237 7.80 24.60 27.20
CA LYS A 237 8.37 24.04 28.46
C LYS A 237 8.46 25.07 29.57
N ASP A 238 8.92 26.26 29.24
CA ASP A 238 9.20 27.35 30.20
C ASP A 238 8.49 28.66 29.85
N ASN A 239 7.67 28.69 28.80
CA ASN A 239 6.97 29.86 28.25
C ASN A 239 7.88 31.01 27.85
N SER A 240 9.13 30.71 27.50
CA SER A 240 10.07 31.72 27.01
C SER A 240 9.75 32.09 25.57
N VAL A 241 10.02 33.37 25.23
CA VAL A 241 9.87 33.92 23.89
C VAL A 241 11.12 34.70 23.53
N LYS A 242 11.68 34.44 22.37
CA LYS A 242 12.91 35.05 21.87
C LYS A 242 12.78 35.45 20.43
N LEU A 243 13.15 36.70 20.09
CA LEU A 243 13.32 37.13 18.69
C LEU A 243 14.45 36.32 18.07
N ILE A 244 14.17 35.70 16.93
CA ILE A 244 15.14 34.89 16.19
C ILE A 244 15.74 35.69 15.05
N PHE A 245 14.90 36.28 14.18
CA PHE A 245 15.37 37.14 13.09
C PHE A 245 14.26 38.08 12.60
N ASN A 246 14.68 39.05 11.76
CA ASN A 246 13.80 39.97 11.06
C ASN A 246 13.89 39.70 9.57
N TYR A 247 12.77 39.49 8.90
CA TYR A 247 12.75 39.36 7.42
C TYR A 247 13.28 40.57 6.68
N ASP A 248 13.25 41.78 7.23
CA ASP A 248 13.82 42.95 6.63
C ASP A 248 15.35 42.89 6.51
N ASP A 249 15.99 42.10 7.37
CA ASP A 249 17.44 41.84 7.30
C ASP A 249 17.78 40.73 6.28
N VAL A 250 16.76 39.96 5.82
CA VAL A 250 16.92 38.85 4.90
C VAL A 250 16.95 39.38 3.46
N LYS A 251 18.13 39.63 2.93
CA LYS A 251 18.31 40.14 1.56
C LYS A 251 18.48 38.96 0.60
N LEU A 252 17.47 38.72 -0.24
CA LEU A 252 17.56 37.80 -1.34
C LEU A 252 18.29 38.56 -2.50
N ASN A 253 19.50 38.15 -2.84
CA ASN A 253 20.22 38.70 -3.98
C ASN A 253 19.71 38.14 -5.33
N ASP A 254 18.40 38.03 -5.46
CA ASP A 254 17.73 37.45 -6.63
C ASP A 254 16.37 38.15 -6.80
N SER A 255 16.32 39.14 -7.70
CA SER A 255 15.13 39.97 -7.92
C SER A 255 13.93 39.24 -8.53
N ASP A 256 14.14 38.04 -9.06
CA ASP A 256 13.07 37.26 -9.66
C ASP A 256 12.21 36.50 -8.61
N TYR A 257 12.62 36.53 -7.35
CA TYR A 257 11.93 35.84 -6.26
C TYR A 257 11.68 36.78 -5.07
N SER A 258 10.58 36.50 -4.39
CA SER A 258 10.22 37.11 -3.10
C SER A 258 10.12 36.05 -2.02
N ILE A 259 10.35 36.42 -0.78
CA ILE A 259 10.28 35.56 0.38
C ILE A 259 8.86 35.56 0.93
N SER A 260 8.32 34.35 1.19
CA SER A 260 7.10 34.20 1.95
C SER A 260 7.39 34.42 3.44
N LYS A 261 6.82 35.48 4.02
CA LYS A 261 7.00 35.81 5.43
C LYS A 261 6.10 34.99 6.31
N THR A 262 6.55 33.79 6.72
CA THR A 262 5.77 32.81 7.49
C THR A 262 6.47 32.45 8.80
N ALA A 263 5.73 31.83 9.71
CA ALA A 263 6.31 31.16 10.87
C ALA A 263 6.94 29.81 10.45
N TYR A 264 7.85 29.30 11.26
CA TYR A 264 8.56 28.04 11.03
C TYR A 264 8.47 27.12 12.25
N GLY A 265 8.56 25.82 12.05
CA GLY A 265 8.64 24.83 13.12
C GLY A 265 10.01 24.82 13.81
N LEU A 266 10.41 25.95 14.41
CA LEU A 266 11.73 26.14 15.03
C LEU A 266 11.88 25.33 16.29
N THR A 267 13.12 24.86 16.57
CA THR A 267 13.57 24.34 17.86
C THR A 267 14.54 25.33 18.49
N GLU A 268 14.83 25.19 19.77
CA GLU A 268 15.79 26.05 20.49
C GLU A 268 17.17 26.09 19.82
N ASN A 269 17.56 24.99 19.16
CA ASN A 269 18.88 24.81 18.52
C ASN A 269 18.81 24.95 16.99
N THR A 270 17.79 25.60 16.44
CA THR A 270 17.70 25.83 14.99
C THR A 270 18.74 26.85 14.54
N ASN A 271 19.72 26.43 13.73
CA ASN A 271 20.73 27.31 13.15
C ASN A 271 20.38 27.77 11.73
N TYR A 272 19.70 26.95 10.98
CA TYR A 272 19.30 27.20 9.60
C TYR A 272 17.81 26.99 9.38
N ILE A 273 17.20 27.86 8.59
CA ILE A 273 15.83 27.67 8.08
C ILE A 273 15.84 27.69 6.56
N GLN A 274 15.04 26.84 5.95
CA GLN A 274 14.78 26.92 4.51
C GLN A 274 13.75 28.02 4.26
N LEU A 275 14.17 29.07 3.54
CA LEU A 275 13.27 30.15 3.15
C LEU A 275 12.28 29.65 2.10
N GLN A 276 11.01 29.92 2.31
CA GLN A 276 9.97 29.73 1.31
C GLN A 276 10.01 30.94 0.36
N VAL A 277 10.21 30.67 -0.92
CA VAL A 277 10.26 31.70 -1.96
C VAL A 277 9.18 31.47 -3.01
N PHE A 278 8.77 32.54 -3.67
CA PHE A 278 7.87 32.49 -4.82
C PHE A 278 8.38 33.41 -5.93
N GLY A 279 8.19 33.00 -7.17
CA GLY A 279 8.63 33.74 -8.35
C GLY A 279 7.81 35.01 -8.55
N ASN A 280 8.47 36.13 -8.74
CA ASN A 280 7.85 37.45 -8.99
C ASN A 280 7.30 37.58 -10.43
N LYS A 281 7.85 36.80 -11.37
CA LYS A 281 7.36 36.69 -12.73
C LYS A 281 6.53 35.43 -12.84
N ARG A 282 5.30 35.50 -13.38
CA ARG A 282 4.63 34.32 -13.89
C ARG A 282 5.60 33.66 -14.85
N GLN A 283 6.02 32.43 -14.54
CA GLN A 283 6.69 31.60 -15.54
C GLN A 283 5.73 31.57 -16.74
N GLU A 284 6.13 32.21 -17.84
CA GLU A 284 5.41 32.02 -19.10
C GLU A 284 5.39 30.51 -19.31
N ASN A 285 4.19 29.94 -19.33
CA ASN A 285 3.99 28.57 -19.78
C ASN A 285 4.79 28.44 -21.06
N THR A 286 5.84 27.61 -21.03
CA THR A 286 6.58 27.24 -22.24
C THR A 286 5.53 26.89 -23.26
N GLN A 287 5.40 27.74 -24.29
CA GLN A 287 4.29 27.73 -25.22
C GLN A 287 4.17 26.32 -25.78
N ILE A 288 2.99 25.72 -25.61
CA ILE A 288 2.61 24.53 -26.39
C ILE A 288 2.85 24.96 -27.85
N PRO A 289 3.66 24.25 -28.64
CA PRO A 289 3.85 24.59 -30.02
C PRO A 289 2.49 24.77 -30.68
N LYS A 290 2.23 25.96 -31.26
CA LYS A 290 0.96 26.26 -31.96
C LYS A 290 0.76 25.40 -33.22
N SER A 291 1.79 24.69 -33.66
CA SER A 291 1.77 23.75 -34.77
C SER A 291 1.51 22.33 -34.20
N GLY A 292 0.60 21.56 -34.78
CA GLY A 292 0.37 20.17 -34.40
C GLY A 292 1.54 19.21 -34.75
N VAL A 293 2.79 19.71 -34.74
CA VAL A 293 4.00 18.93 -35.05
C VAL A 293 4.74 18.65 -33.76
N GLU A 294 4.98 17.35 -33.47
CA GLU A 294 5.89 16.88 -32.43
C GLU A 294 7.27 16.57 -33.03
N ILE A 295 8.33 17.06 -32.39
CA ILE A 295 9.71 16.79 -32.82
C ILE A 295 10.42 16.02 -31.72
N TRP A 296 10.78 14.77 -31.99
CA TRP A 296 11.52 13.92 -31.09
C TRP A 296 12.99 13.88 -31.43
N LYS A 297 13.85 14.10 -30.42
CA LYS A 297 15.30 14.03 -30.57
C LYS A 297 15.86 12.89 -29.75
N TYR A 298 16.85 12.19 -30.26
CA TYR A 298 17.47 11.02 -29.62
C TYR A 298 18.13 11.32 -28.27
N ASP A 299 18.57 12.55 -28.04
CA ASP A 299 19.24 13.02 -26.84
C ASP A 299 18.31 13.81 -25.90
N GLN A 300 17.03 13.84 -26.19
CA GLN A 300 16.05 14.56 -25.42
C GLN A 300 15.68 13.75 -24.18
N GLY A 301 16.02 14.24 -22.98
CA GLY A 301 15.78 13.54 -21.73
C GLY A 301 14.31 13.29 -21.36
N SER A 302 13.37 13.94 -22.04
CA SER A 302 11.92 13.70 -21.88
C SER A 302 11.23 14.07 -23.19
N LEU A 303 10.55 13.11 -23.81
CA LEU A 303 9.80 13.32 -25.04
C LEU A 303 8.58 14.24 -24.83
N GLU A 304 8.11 14.87 -25.90
CA GLU A 304 7.06 15.90 -25.86
C GLU A 304 5.80 15.44 -25.10
N ARG A 305 5.33 14.23 -25.37
CA ARG A 305 4.17 13.66 -24.70
C ARG A 305 4.35 13.52 -23.19
N ARG A 306 5.54 13.11 -22.73
CA ARG A 306 5.86 13.06 -21.30
C ARG A 306 5.92 14.47 -20.70
N GLN A 307 6.52 15.42 -21.41
CA GLN A 307 6.55 16.81 -20.97
C GLN A 307 5.15 17.41 -20.83
N GLU A 308 4.26 17.12 -21.78
CA GLU A 308 2.85 17.52 -21.73
C GLU A 308 2.15 16.94 -20.49
N MET A 309 2.33 15.65 -20.25
CA MET A 309 1.77 14.99 -19.06
C MET A 309 2.30 15.63 -17.76
N LEU A 310 3.60 15.90 -17.67
CA LEU A 310 4.21 16.55 -16.50
C LEU A 310 3.66 17.96 -16.31
N ARG A 311 3.50 18.73 -17.36
CA ARG A 311 2.87 20.08 -17.33
C ARG A 311 1.41 19.99 -16.85
N ASN A 312 0.63 19.07 -17.39
CA ASN A 312 -0.77 18.87 -17.02
C ASN A 312 -0.91 18.43 -15.55
N SER A 313 0.06 17.69 -15.03
CA SER A 313 0.15 17.31 -13.62
C SER A 313 0.74 18.41 -12.72
N LYS A 314 1.04 19.61 -13.27
CA LYS A 314 1.66 20.73 -12.57
C LYS A 314 3.03 20.40 -11.95
N ILE A 315 3.74 19.43 -12.51
CA ILE A 315 5.11 19.11 -12.12
C ILE A 315 6.03 20.12 -12.82
N LEU A 316 6.43 21.16 -12.09
CA LEU A 316 7.30 22.21 -12.55
C LEU A 316 8.76 21.91 -12.19
N PRO A 317 9.74 22.55 -12.87
CA PRO A 317 11.14 22.53 -12.44
C PRO A 317 11.26 22.95 -10.97
N SER A 318 12.26 22.42 -10.27
CA SER A 318 12.49 22.79 -8.87
C SER A 318 12.75 24.28 -8.74
N GLU A 319 12.07 24.93 -7.80
CA GLU A 319 12.34 26.33 -7.44
C GLU A 319 13.72 26.47 -6.80
N PRO A 320 14.33 27.67 -6.85
CA PRO A 320 15.59 27.88 -6.15
C PRO A 320 15.42 27.66 -4.66
N LYS A 321 16.48 27.19 -4.01
CA LYS A 321 16.46 26.91 -2.57
C LYS A 321 17.44 27.85 -1.86
N PHE A 322 16.95 28.44 -0.78
CA PHE A 322 17.72 29.35 0.06
C PHE A 322 17.63 28.88 1.51
N LEU A 323 18.76 28.98 2.20
CA LEU A 323 18.83 28.88 3.65
C LEU A 323 19.06 30.26 4.24
N TYR A 324 18.54 30.49 5.43
CA TYR A 324 18.90 31.59 6.26
C TYR A 324 19.69 31.08 7.46
N ASP A 325 20.93 31.54 7.58
CA ASP A 325 21.80 31.29 8.73
C ASP A 325 21.43 32.30 9.83
N ILE A 326 20.74 31.82 10.85
CA ILE A 326 20.21 32.63 11.94
C ILE A 326 21.35 33.28 12.74
N LYS A 327 22.44 32.54 12.99
CA LYS A 327 23.56 32.99 13.81
C LYS A 327 24.35 34.14 13.15
N ASN A 328 24.54 34.02 11.83
CA ASN A 328 25.37 34.95 11.07
C ASN A 328 24.54 35.98 10.31
N ASN A 329 23.22 35.97 10.44
CA ASN A 329 22.27 36.85 9.74
C ASN A 329 22.55 36.92 8.23
N LYS A 330 22.62 35.72 7.58
CA LYS A 330 23.04 35.60 6.20
C LYS A 330 22.13 34.67 5.39
N VAL A 331 21.76 35.14 4.19
CA VAL A 331 21.09 34.28 3.20
C VAL A 331 22.12 33.49 2.41
N ILE A 332 21.88 32.19 2.26
CA ILE A 332 22.75 31.29 1.52
C ILE A 332 21.91 30.64 0.42
N LYS A 333 22.26 30.88 -0.83
CA LYS A 333 21.65 30.19 -1.98
C LYS A 333 22.27 28.78 -2.07
N VAL A 334 21.46 27.75 -1.89
CA VAL A 334 21.90 26.34 -1.92
C VAL A 334 21.58 25.63 -3.24
N ALA A 335 20.63 26.17 -4.02
CA ALA A 335 20.34 25.68 -5.36
C ALA A 335 19.70 26.79 -6.21
N ALA A 336 20.09 26.88 -7.46
CA ALA A 336 19.38 27.69 -8.47
C ALA A 336 18.09 26.96 -8.93
N ALA A 337 17.19 27.69 -9.59
CA ALA A 337 16.01 27.09 -10.18
C ALA A 337 16.43 26.03 -11.22
N GLY A 338 15.90 24.82 -11.09
CA GLY A 338 16.20 23.70 -12.00
C GLY A 338 17.65 23.19 -11.94
N GLU A 339 18.47 23.64 -10.99
CA GLU A 339 19.86 23.16 -10.83
C GLU A 339 19.90 21.69 -10.43
N PHE A 340 19.03 21.29 -9.49
CA PHE A 340 18.85 19.91 -9.07
C PHE A 340 17.39 19.51 -9.24
N ASP A 341 17.13 18.22 -9.43
CA ASP A 341 15.76 17.72 -9.50
C ASP A 341 15.10 17.73 -8.11
N GLN A 342 15.89 17.52 -7.05
CA GLN A 342 15.41 17.55 -5.66
C GLN A 342 16.51 18.06 -4.73
N VAL A 343 16.10 18.75 -3.66
CA VAL A 343 16.96 19.12 -2.52
C VAL A 343 16.33 18.55 -1.25
N ILE A 344 17.10 17.79 -0.49
CA ILE A 344 16.67 17.06 0.71
C ILE A 344 17.25 17.77 1.92
N VAL A 345 16.42 18.52 2.62
CA VAL A 345 16.77 19.28 3.82
C VAL A 345 16.40 18.43 5.04
N PRO A 346 17.28 18.32 6.07
CA PRO A 346 16.91 17.67 7.33
C PRO A 346 15.74 18.40 8.00
N GLU A 347 14.85 17.67 8.65
CA GLU A 347 13.74 18.28 9.41
C GLU A 347 14.20 19.06 10.65
N SER A 348 15.35 18.67 11.25
CA SER A 348 15.97 19.43 12.35
C SER A 348 16.65 20.66 11.81
N GLY A 349 16.49 21.80 12.46
CA GLY A 349 17.13 23.06 12.08
C GLY A 349 18.61 23.16 12.40
N ASP A 350 19.22 22.15 13.03
CA ASP A 350 20.66 22.10 13.36
C ASP A 350 21.35 21.03 12.53
N PHE A 351 21.83 21.41 11.36
CA PHE A 351 22.51 20.51 10.41
C PHE A 351 23.73 21.19 9.78
N LYS A 352 24.72 20.39 9.37
CA LYS A 352 25.95 20.86 8.70
C LYS A 352 25.78 21.02 7.20
N GLY A 353 24.82 20.36 6.61
CA GLY A 353 24.56 20.38 5.18
C GLY A 353 23.32 19.57 4.81
N LEU A 354 23.06 19.49 3.52
CA LEU A 354 21.89 18.88 2.91
C LEU A 354 22.30 18.14 1.65
N PHE A 355 21.39 17.29 1.15
CA PHE A 355 21.62 16.61 -0.11
C PHE A 355 20.87 17.24 -1.26
N ALA A 356 21.45 17.15 -2.46
CA ALA A 356 20.75 17.40 -3.69
C ALA A 356 20.89 16.20 -4.63
N ILE A 357 19.87 16.00 -5.45
CA ILE A 357 19.76 14.92 -6.42
C ILE A 357 19.69 15.53 -7.81
N ASP A 358 20.58 15.09 -8.69
CA ASP A 358 20.57 15.42 -10.11
C ASP A 358 20.33 14.15 -10.95
N LYS A 359 19.19 14.09 -11.61
CA LYS A 359 18.79 13.01 -12.53
C LYS A 359 19.06 13.37 -13.99
N LYS A 360 19.42 14.61 -14.29
CA LYS A 360 19.53 15.13 -15.66
C LYS A 360 20.46 14.30 -16.55
N PRO A 361 21.63 13.80 -16.06
CA PRO A 361 22.50 12.97 -16.89
C PRO A 361 21.87 11.66 -17.34
N TYR A 362 20.82 11.19 -16.66
CA TYR A 362 20.21 9.87 -16.83
C TYR A 362 18.76 9.91 -17.36
N LYS A 363 18.23 11.09 -17.65
CA LYS A 363 16.81 11.26 -18.04
C LYS A 363 16.37 10.45 -19.26
N VAL A 364 17.27 10.17 -20.18
CA VAL A 364 16.98 9.33 -21.37
C VAL A 364 16.76 7.87 -20.96
N GLU A 365 17.44 7.43 -19.89
CA GLU A 365 17.42 6.04 -19.45
C GLU A 365 16.06 5.57 -18.92
N VAL A 366 15.16 6.49 -18.57
CA VAL A 366 13.80 6.16 -18.10
C VAL A 366 13.02 5.26 -19.08
N ASP A 367 13.41 5.26 -20.35
CA ASP A 367 12.80 4.43 -21.39
C ASP A 367 13.17 2.93 -21.24
N TRP A 368 14.32 2.61 -20.63
CA TRP A 368 14.78 1.22 -20.48
C TRP A 368 15.19 0.83 -19.05
N THR A 369 15.16 1.76 -18.09
CA THR A 369 15.36 1.43 -16.67
C THR A 369 14.05 1.56 -15.90
N PHE A 370 13.85 0.68 -14.91
CA PHE A 370 12.70 0.79 -14.02
C PHE A 370 12.87 1.97 -13.05
N ASN A 371 14.04 2.10 -12.46
CA ASN A 371 14.40 3.16 -11.53
C ASN A 371 15.37 4.14 -12.19
N GLU A 372 15.27 5.42 -11.85
CA GLU A 372 16.17 6.47 -12.35
C GLU A 372 17.46 6.50 -11.55
N ARG A 373 18.58 6.62 -12.26
CA ARG A 373 19.88 6.88 -11.62
C ARG A 373 19.96 8.31 -11.14
N ASN A 374 20.75 8.51 -10.07
CA ASN A 374 20.95 9.79 -9.40
C ASN A 374 22.44 10.09 -9.23
N ASP A 375 22.83 11.32 -9.53
CA ASP A 375 24.03 11.90 -8.96
C ASP A 375 23.64 12.56 -7.63
N ILE A 376 24.36 12.25 -6.55
CA ILE A 376 24.11 12.79 -5.22
C ILE A 376 25.15 13.83 -4.89
N TYR A 377 24.68 15.01 -4.49
CA TYR A 377 25.53 16.11 -4.05
C TYR A 377 25.31 16.35 -2.55
N TRP A 378 26.40 16.64 -1.86
CA TRP A 378 26.38 17.25 -0.54
C TRP A 378 26.50 18.77 -0.72
N ILE A 379 25.67 19.53 -0.03
CA ILE A 379 25.72 20.99 -0.01
C ILE A 379 26.04 21.44 1.41
N ASP A 380 27.13 22.16 1.60
CA ASP A 380 27.50 22.74 2.88
C ASP A 380 26.52 23.87 3.24
N ALA A 381 25.86 23.75 4.40
CA ALA A 381 24.81 24.66 4.81
C ALA A 381 25.32 26.08 5.07
N SER A 382 26.62 26.24 5.44
CA SER A 382 27.20 27.55 5.77
C SER A 382 27.64 28.35 4.55
N THR A 383 27.96 27.66 3.45
CA THR A 383 28.50 28.27 2.24
C THR A 383 27.64 28.15 1.01
N GLY A 384 26.73 27.19 0.98
CA GLY A 384 25.94 26.81 -0.19
C GLY A 384 26.74 26.07 -1.27
N LYS A 385 28.02 25.74 -1.01
CA LYS A 385 28.84 25.01 -1.98
C LYS A 385 28.45 23.54 -2.05
N SER A 386 28.24 23.05 -3.26
CA SER A 386 27.92 21.66 -3.54
C SER A 386 29.17 20.88 -3.96
N ILE A 387 29.26 19.62 -3.52
CA ILE A 387 30.24 18.64 -4.00
C ILE A 387 29.50 17.35 -4.33
N LYS A 388 29.86 16.73 -5.46
CA LYS A 388 29.30 15.44 -5.83
C LYS A 388 29.91 14.35 -4.94
N VAL A 389 29.07 13.59 -4.24
CA VAL A 389 29.48 12.52 -3.31
C VAL A 389 29.20 11.12 -3.84
N LEU A 390 28.23 10.97 -4.76
CA LEU A 390 27.96 9.72 -5.49
C LEU A 390 27.57 10.02 -6.94
N THR A 391 27.85 9.08 -7.83
CA THR A 391 27.55 9.18 -9.26
C THR A 391 26.77 7.97 -9.73
N GLY A 392 25.63 8.19 -10.36
CA GLY A 392 24.84 7.18 -11.06
C GLY A 392 24.28 6.06 -10.19
N VAL A 393 23.90 6.36 -8.94
CA VAL A 393 23.34 5.39 -8.00
C VAL A 393 21.84 5.27 -8.16
N PHE A 394 21.29 4.07 -7.92
CA PHE A 394 19.86 3.83 -7.80
C PHE A 394 19.50 3.91 -6.32
N GLY A 395 18.95 5.04 -5.91
CA GLY A 395 18.58 5.31 -4.52
C GLY A 395 18.72 6.79 -4.18
N SER A 396 18.18 7.16 -3.04
CA SER A 396 18.20 8.53 -2.54
C SER A 396 18.50 8.55 -1.05
N PRO A 397 19.34 9.50 -0.56
CA PRO A 397 19.59 9.62 0.86
C PRO A 397 18.35 10.05 1.62
N SER A 398 18.14 9.43 2.77
CA SER A 398 17.06 9.75 3.71
C SER A 398 17.63 10.07 5.07
N TRP A 399 17.19 11.20 5.68
CA TRP A 399 17.60 11.56 7.02
C TRP A 399 16.86 10.77 8.09
N ASN A 400 17.52 10.45 9.19
CA ASN A 400 16.82 10.05 10.39
C ASN A 400 16.02 11.22 10.97
N THR A 401 15.08 10.94 11.88
CA THR A 401 14.21 11.98 12.48
C THR A 401 14.97 13.07 13.24
N GLN A 402 16.21 12.82 13.64
CA GLN A 402 17.07 13.78 14.31
C GLN A 402 17.89 14.64 13.35
N GLY A 403 17.93 14.29 12.05
CA GLY A 403 18.77 14.96 11.05
C GLY A 403 20.27 14.77 11.26
N THR A 404 20.68 13.74 12.03
CA THR A 404 22.09 13.48 12.37
C THR A 404 22.78 12.51 11.43
N TYR A 405 22.03 11.55 10.88
CA TYR A 405 22.50 10.55 9.94
C TYR A 405 21.62 10.51 8.70
N ALA A 406 22.27 10.43 7.55
CA ALA A 406 21.59 10.12 6.29
C ALA A 406 22.00 8.72 5.84
N ILE A 407 21.02 7.92 5.48
CA ILE A 407 21.23 6.57 4.96
C ILE A 407 20.69 6.48 3.52
N LEU A 408 21.28 5.58 2.75
CA LEU A 408 20.92 5.32 1.36
C LEU A 408 20.92 3.82 1.12
N ASP A 409 19.89 3.34 0.44
CA ASP A 409 19.86 2.02 -0.18
C ASP A 409 20.48 2.12 -1.57
N ASP A 410 21.65 1.51 -1.79
CA ASP A 410 22.18 1.32 -3.14
C ASP A 410 21.57 0.05 -3.74
N GLU A 411 20.48 0.21 -4.46
CA GLU A 411 19.72 -0.89 -5.02
C GLU A 411 20.55 -1.78 -5.97
N LYS A 412 21.53 -1.21 -6.69
CA LYS A 412 22.39 -1.95 -7.60
C LYS A 412 23.40 -2.82 -6.87
N GLN A 413 24.00 -2.28 -5.82
CA GLN A 413 24.98 -3.02 -4.99
C GLN A 413 24.26 -3.89 -3.95
N LYS A 414 22.95 -3.69 -3.75
CA LYS A 414 22.15 -4.36 -2.71
C LYS A 414 22.71 -4.12 -1.31
N GLU A 415 23.11 -2.88 -1.03
CA GLU A 415 23.80 -2.47 0.17
C GLU A 415 23.18 -1.23 0.80
N TRP A 416 23.15 -1.17 2.13
CA TRP A 416 22.82 0.02 2.89
C TRP A 416 24.07 0.82 3.24
N MET A 417 24.01 2.11 3.00
CA MET A 417 25.10 3.05 3.27
C MET A 417 24.67 4.15 4.23
N VAL A 418 25.60 4.66 5.03
CA VAL A 418 25.45 5.86 5.87
C VAL A 418 26.43 6.93 5.43
N PHE A 419 25.99 8.17 5.36
CA PHE A 419 26.86 9.30 5.06
C PHE A 419 27.67 9.73 6.29
N ASP A 420 28.98 9.74 6.12
CA ASP A 420 29.93 10.23 7.12
C ASP A 420 30.34 11.68 6.78
N THR A 421 29.87 12.64 7.57
CA THR A 421 30.14 14.06 7.36
C THR A 421 31.62 14.45 7.61
N ALA A 422 32.41 13.63 8.30
CA ALA A 422 33.83 13.87 8.53
C ALA A 422 34.68 13.55 7.29
N SER A 423 34.39 12.41 6.64
CA SER A 423 35.09 11.99 5.41
C SER A 423 34.38 12.44 4.12
N MET A 424 33.19 13.00 4.21
CA MET A 424 32.31 13.39 3.08
C MET A 424 32.04 12.21 2.12
N LYS A 425 31.84 11.01 2.68
CA LYS A 425 31.63 9.78 1.91
C LYS A 425 30.53 8.94 2.52
N PHE A 426 29.86 8.19 1.65
CA PHE A 426 29.01 7.10 2.08
C PHE A 426 29.82 5.88 2.46
N LYS A 427 29.51 5.26 3.61
CA LYS A 427 30.13 4.04 4.12
C LYS A 427 29.09 2.93 4.14
N ASN A 428 29.45 1.75 3.66
CA ASN A 428 28.60 0.57 3.72
C ASN A 428 28.44 0.10 5.17
N ILE A 429 27.19 0.03 5.65
CA ILE A 429 26.85 -0.45 7.00
C ILE A 429 26.31 -1.89 6.98
N SER A 430 25.76 -2.33 5.86
CA SER A 430 25.17 -3.67 5.74
C SER A 430 26.20 -4.80 5.80
N LYS A 431 27.48 -4.52 5.51
CA LYS A 431 28.60 -5.50 5.68
C LYS A 431 28.80 -5.98 7.11
N GLN A 432 28.24 -5.30 8.10
CA GLN A 432 28.27 -5.73 9.49
C GLN A 432 27.23 -6.84 9.78
N ILE A 433 26.29 -7.07 8.87
CA ILE A 433 25.28 -8.14 8.98
C ILE A 433 25.78 -9.37 8.23
N PRO A 434 25.78 -10.57 8.85
CA PRO A 434 26.29 -11.79 8.23
C PRO A 434 25.36 -12.38 7.15
N PHE A 435 24.22 -11.75 6.88
CA PHE A 435 23.19 -12.18 5.94
C PHE A 435 22.85 -11.07 4.95
N PRO A 436 22.36 -11.42 3.74
CA PRO A 436 21.90 -10.43 2.78
C PRO A 436 20.78 -9.55 3.35
N VAL A 437 20.90 -8.24 3.17
CA VAL A 437 19.87 -7.24 3.53
C VAL A 437 18.91 -6.93 2.37
N SER A 438 19.11 -7.61 1.26
CA SER A 438 18.27 -7.58 0.06
C SER A 438 18.04 -9.00 -0.41
N ASN A 439 16.89 -9.24 -1.07
CA ASN A 439 16.55 -10.57 -1.58
C ASN A 439 17.52 -10.99 -2.70
N PRO A 440 18.38 -12.01 -2.50
CA PRO A 440 19.32 -12.47 -3.52
C PRO A 440 18.64 -13.27 -4.63
N ASN A 441 17.40 -13.74 -4.41
CA ASN A 441 16.64 -14.62 -5.30
C ASN A 441 15.56 -13.87 -6.08
N VAL A 442 15.69 -12.56 -6.24
CA VAL A 442 14.79 -11.80 -7.10
C VAL A 442 15.05 -12.20 -8.55
N ASP A 443 14.02 -12.70 -9.17
CA ASP A 443 14.03 -13.10 -10.57
C ASP A 443 13.42 -12.03 -11.49
N MET A 444 13.29 -10.81 -11.01
CA MET A 444 12.95 -9.58 -11.74
C MET A 444 14.12 -8.63 -11.74
N ALA A 445 14.37 -7.97 -12.85
CA ALA A 445 15.44 -6.97 -12.96
C ALA A 445 15.13 -5.65 -12.20
N ASN A 446 13.98 -5.57 -11.54
CA ASN A 446 13.67 -4.51 -10.61
C ASN A 446 14.71 -4.49 -9.46
N LEU A 447 15.35 -3.34 -9.29
CA LEU A 447 16.47 -3.19 -8.36
C LEU A 447 16.04 -3.05 -6.91
N ASN A 448 14.78 -2.67 -6.65
CA ASN A 448 14.27 -2.52 -5.27
C ASN A 448 14.01 -3.88 -4.61
N THR A 449 15.07 -4.47 -4.09
CA THR A 449 15.06 -5.81 -3.48
C THR A 449 15.40 -5.77 -2.00
N ALA A 450 15.65 -4.59 -1.42
CA ALA A 450 15.97 -4.42 -0.02
C ALA A 450 14.82 -4.88 0.89
N TYR A 451 15.15 -5.59 1.96
CA TYR A 451 14.18 -5.97 2.97
C TYR A 451 13.70 -4.76 3.81
N GLY A 452 14.46 -3.66 3.79
CA GLY A 452 14.08 -2.37 4.35
C GLY A 452 14.59 -2.11 5.76
N ILE A 453 14.02 -1.06 6.37
CA ILE A 453 14.37 -0.55 7.70
C ILE A 453 13.19 -0.80 8.64
N ALA A 454 13.47 -1.38 9.81
CA ALA A 454 12.49 -1.55 10.87
C ALA A 454 12.27 -0.27 11.68
N GLY A 455 13.30 0.56 11.83
CA GLY A 455 13.26 1.81 12.58
C GLY A 455 14.59 2.20 13.19
N TRP A 456 14.53 3.09 14.19
CA TRP A 456 15.70 3.65 14.86
C TRP A 456 15.66 3.38 16.37
N LEU A 457 16.84 3.17 16.97
CA LEU A 457 17.06 3.01 18.38
C LEU A 457 18.04 4.08 18.90
N ASN A 458 18.19 4.17 20.21
CA ASN A 458 19.19 5.04 20.87
C ASN A 458 19.15 6.49 20.36
N ASN A 459 17.95 7.05 20.27
CA ASN A 459 17.72 8.43 19.82
C ASN A 459 18.34 8.69 18.43
N GLY A 460 18.20 7.73 17.49
CA GLY A 460 18.66 7.85 16.11
C GLY A 460 20.11 7.46 15.87
N ASN A 461 20.85 7.02 16.89
CA ASN A 461 22.25 6.58 16.73
C ASN A 461 22.37 5.11 16.28
N THR A 462 21.31 4.36 16.27
CA THR A 462 21.30 2.96 15.85
C THR A 462 20.16 2.74 14.83
N VAL A 463 20.49 2.26 13.65
CA VAL A 463 19.49 1.85 12.65
C VAL A 463 19.19 0.36 12.78
N VAL A 464 17.93 -0.02 12.58
CA VAL A 464 17.50 -1.42 12.58
C VAL A 464 17.09 -1.80 11.15
N LEU A 465 17.86 -2.68 10.53
CA LEU A 465 17.62 -3.21 9.19
C LEU A 465 16.99 -4.61 9.28
N TYR A 466 16.28 -5.00 8.22
CA TYR A 466 15.84 -6.38 8.03
C TYR A 466 16.87 -7.18 7.20
N ASP A 467 17.09 -8.43 7.57
CA ASP A 467 17.42 -9.48 6.61
C ASP A 467 16.12 -10.21 6.20
N GLN A 468 16.20 -11.32 5.47
CA GLN A 468 15.02 -12.09 5.08
C GLN A 468 14.15 -12.48 6.28
N PHE A 469 14.75 -12.87 7.39
CA PHE A 469 14.05 -13.47 8.53
C PHE A 469 14.04 -12.60 9.78
N ASP A 470 15.12 -11.86 10.03
CA ASP A 470 15.42 -11.27 11.32
C ASP A 470 15.70 -9.75 11.24
N LEU A 471 15.72 -9.11 12.40
CA LEU A 471 16.01 -7.70 12.59
C LEU A 471 17.42 -7.51 13.13
N TRP A 472 18.18 -6.55 12.57
CA TRP A 472 19.56 -6.27 12.89
C TRP A 472 19.80 -4.82 13.29
N ALA A 473 20.32 -4.58 14.49
CA ALA A 473 20.69 -3.26 14.96
C ALA A 473 22.15 -2.96 14.62
N ILE A 474 22.40 -1.80 14.01
CA ILE A 474 23.72 -1.29 13.63
C ILE A 474 23.96 0.03 14.35
N ASP A 475 24.98 0.09 15.20
CA ASP A 475 25.41 1.30 15.88
C ASP A 475 26.23 2.18 14.92
N LEU A 476 25.68 3.33 14.53
CA LEU A 476 26.32 4.27 13.62
C LEU A 476 27.45 5.08 14.27
N THR A 477 27.57 5.02 15.59
CA THR A 477 28.71 5.58 16.32
C THR A 477 29.93 4.68 16.29
N ASN A 478 29.82 3.45 15.78
CA ASN A 478 30.84 2.41 15.72
C ASN A 478 31.43 2.01 17.08
N GLN A 479 30.68 2.20 18.17
CA GLN A 479 31.10 1.79 19.52
C GLN A 479 30.75 0.32 19.82
N LYS A 480 29.77 -0.23 19.08
CA LYS A 480 29.29 -1.60 19.26
C LYS A 480 29.18 -2.31 17.91
N PRO A 481 29.50 -3.62 17.86
CA PRO A 481 29.22 -4.41 16.65
C PRO A 481 27.71 -4.53 16.40
N ALA A 482 27.34 -4.80 15.14
CA ALA A 482 25.97 -5.13 14.80
C ALA A 482 25.50 -6.41 15.52
N TYR A 483 24.23 -6.45 15.92
CA TYR A 483 23.65 -7.60 16.60
C TYR A 483 22.21 -7.85 16.12
N SER A 484 21.81 -9.13 16.16
CA SER A 484 20.42 -9.50 15.87
C SER A 484 19.52 -9.12 17.04
N VAL A 485 18.54 -8.24 16.78
CA VAL A 485 17.52 -7.82 17.76
C VAL A 485 16.55 -8.97 18.08
N THR A 486 16.34 -9.85 17.11
CA THR A 486 15.47 -11.03 17.22
C THR A 486 16.22 -12.31 17.60
N GLN A 487 17.53 -12.22 17.84
CA GLN A 487 18.41 -13.33 18.20
C GLN A 487 18.34 -14.54 17.23
N GLY A 488 18.10 -14.29 15.95
CA GLY A 488 17.98 -15.31 14.91
C GLY A 488 16.73 -16.19 15.02
N TYR A 489 15.72 -15.74 15.77
CA TYR A 489 14.45 -16.47 15.94
C TYR A 489 13.77 -16.75 14.60
N GLY A 490 13.70 -15.74 13.73
CA GLY A 490 13.07 -15.86 12.44
C GLY A 490 13.69 -16.96 11.58
N ARG A 491 15.00 -16.93 11.43
CA ARG A 491 15.77 -17.91 10.65
C ARG A 491 15.69 -19.32 11.24
N LYS A 492 15.82 -19.44 12.57
CA LYS A 492 15.72 -20.74 13.26
C LYS A 492 14.36 -21.41 13.04
N ASN A 493 13.30 -20.66 12.95
CA ASN A 493 11.92 -21.18 12.82
C ASN A 493 11.36 -21.07 11.41
N ASN A 494 12.15 -20.67 10.41
CA ASN A 494 11.74 -20.41 9.03
C ASN A 494 10.57 -19.42 8.92
N VAL A 495 10.62 -18.35 9.74
CA VAL A 495 9.59 -17.30 9.83
C VAL A 495 10.19 -15.94 9.49
N GLU A 496 9.67 -15.29 8.47
CA GLU A 496 10.00 -13.91 8.15
C GLU A 496 9.31 -12.95 9.14
N LEU A 497 10.07 -12.15 9.89
CA LEU A 497 9.57 -11.23 10.90
C LEU A 497 9.60 -9.79 10.40
N ARG A 498 8.47 -9.08 10.49
CA ARG A 498 8.32 -7.66 10.14
C ARG A 498 7.55 -6.91 11.21
N CYS A 499 7.91 -5.66 11.49
CA CYS A 499 7.14 -4.81 12.38
C CYS A 499 5.72 -4.59 11.83
N ASN A 500 4.71 -4.71 12.68
CA ASN A 500 3.31 -4.52 12.29
C ASN A 500 3.01 -3.05 11.93
N GLU A 501 3.68 -2.12 12.57
CA GLU A 501 3.52 -0.70 12.28
C GLU A 501 4.41 -0.33 11.09
N THR A 502 3.79 0.10 10.02
CA THR A 502 4.45 0.56 8.78
C THR A 502 4.98 1.99 8.92
N GLY A 503 5.52 2.35 10.06
CA GLY A 503 6.15 3.64 10.32
C GLY A 503 7.64 3.60 10.01
N PHE A 504 7.97 3.67 8.78
CA PHE A 504 9.29 3.50 8.18
C PHE A 504 10.45 4.27 8.84
N MET A 505 10.23 5.41 9.48
CA MET A 505 11.27 6.27 10.05
C MET A 505 11.09 6.53 11.56
N GLY A 506 10.23 5.76 12.22
CA GLY A 506 9.93 5.95 13.65
C GLY A 506 11.02 5.42 14.56
N ASN A 507 11.13 6.02 15.74
CA ASN A 507 11.94 5.46 16.81
C ASN A 507 11.23 4.25 17.42
N LEU A 508 11.92 3.13 17.48
CA LEU A 508 11.46 1.94 18.19
C LEU A 508 11.59 2.18 19.70
N ASP A 509 10.48 2.09 20.42
CA ASP A 509 10.47 2.28 21.89
C ASP A 509 11.04 1.01 22.56
N GLN A 510 12.26 1.11 23.07
CA GLN A 510 12.93 -0.01 23.73
C GLN A 510 12.24 -0.47 25.03
N LYS A 511 11.35 0.35 25.58
CA LYS A 511 10.64 0.04 26.82
C LYS A 511 9.32 -0.67 26.61
N LYS A 512 8.87 -0.74 25.37
CA LYS A 512 7.60 -1.38 24.99
C LYS A 512 7.85 -2.62 24.14
N ALA A 513 6.98 -3.60 24.30
CA ALA A 513 6.97 -4.74 23.38
C ALA A 513 6.52 -4.26 21.99
N ILE A 514 7.25 -4.65 20.95
CA ILE A 514 6.95 -4.32 19.56
C ILE A 514 6.20 -5.50 18.94
N THR A 515 5.04 -5.23 18.34
CA THR A 515 4.28 -6.24 17.63
C THR A 515 4.92 -6.53 16.28
N LEU A 516 5.19 -7.80 16.02
CA LEU A 516 5.70 -8.30 14.75
C LEU A 516 4.63 -9.18 14.08
N ILE A 517 4.60 -9.14 12.76
CA ILE A 517 3.91 -10.11 11.92
C ILE A 517 4.97 -11.08 11.40
N GLY A 518 4.74 -12.37 11.58
CA GLY A 518 5.61 -13.41 11.06
C GLY A 518 4.94 -14.19 9.93
N PHE A 519 5.64 -14.40 8.80
CA PHE A 519 5.23 -15.30 7.74
C PHE A 519 6.01 -16.61 7.84
N ASP A 520 5.29 -17.70 8.06
CA ASP A 520 5.82 -19.06 8.14
C ASP A 520 5.89 -19.67 6.73
N PHE A 521 7.10 -19.89 6.22
CA PHE A 521 7.32 -20.43 4.88
C PHE A 521 6.92 -21.90 4.73
N GLU A 522 6.89 -22.66 5.81
CA GLU A 522 6.49 -24.07 5.78
C GLU A 522 4.97 -24.20 5.63
N HIS A 523 4.22 -23.44 6.42
CA HIS A 523 2.76 -23.49 6.46
C HIS A 523 2.08 -22.42 5.61
N LYS A 524 2.85 -21.52 4.99
CA LYS A 524 2.32 -20.40 4.19
C LYS A 524 1.32 -19.54 4.97
N SER A 525 1.60 -19.33 6.27
CA SER A 525 0.65 -18.68 7.18
C SER A 525 1.28 -17.50 7.90
N LYS A 526 0.44 -16.49 8.17
CA LYS A 526 0.82 -15.29 8.92
C LYS A 526 0.39 -15.42 10.37
N GLY A 527 1.28 -15.05 11.29
CA GLY A 527 1.05 -15.05 12.73
C GLY A 527 1.50 -13.77 13.41
N VAL A 528 1.15 -13.63 14.69
CA VAL A 528 1.50 -12.49 15.54
C VAL A 528 2.57 -12.89 16.53
N TYR A 529 3.61 -12.08 16.59
CA TYR A 529 4.76 -12.21 17.47
C TYR A 529 5.00 -10.91 18.24
N LYS A 530 5.75 -10.96 19.30
CA LYS A 530 6.19 -9.77 20.04
C LYS A 530 7.68 -9.80 20.27
N LEU A 531 8.34 -8.70 19.95
CA LEU A 531 9.72 -8.45 20.33
C LEU A 531 9.71 -7.81 21.72
N ILE A 532 10.31 -8.48 22.69
CA ILE A 532 10.37 -8.06 24.09
C ILE A 532 11.75 -7.50 24.39
N ASN A 533 11.80 -6.29 24.95
CA ASN A 533 13.04 -5.61 25.37
C ASN A 533 14.16 -5.62 24.30
N ASN A 534 13.77 -5.67 23.01
CA ASN A 534 14.67 -5.72 21.85
C ASN A 534 15.69 -6.88 21.87
N ASN A 535 15.36 -8.00 22.48
CA ASN A 535 16.29 -9.13 22.55
C ASN A 535 15.64 -10.52 22.65
N SER A 536 14.33 -10.63 22.63
CA SER A 536 13.64 -11.94 22.57
C SER A 536 12.34 -11.82 21.77
N VAL A 537 11.98 -12.89 21.09
CA VAL A 537 10.74 -12.99 20.32
C VAL A 537 9.83 -14.01 20.97
N ASP A 538 8.66 -13.53 21.38
CA ASP A 538 7.58 -14.39 21.85
C ASP A 538 6.59 -14.65 20.71
N LYS A 539 6.30 -15.92 20.45
CA LYS A 539 5.20 -16.32 19.57
C LYS A 539 3.88 -16.12 20.29
N VAL A 540 3.13 -15.10 19.90
CA VAL A 540 1.88 -14.75 20.58
C VAL A 540 0.71 -15.58 20.06
N PHE A 541 0.55 -15.62 18.73
CA PHE A 541 -0.52 -16.39 18.10
C PHE A 541 -0.20 -16.69 16.64
N SER A 542 -0.17 -17.96 16.27
CA SER A 542 -0.07 -18.42 14.88
C SER A 542 -0.73 -19.79 14.72
N SER A 543 -1.07 -20.13 13.49
CA SER A 543 -1.66 -21.40 13.13
C SER A 543 -1.14 -21.86 11.77
N PRO A 544 -0.91 -23.16 11.56
CA PRO A 544 -0.58 -23.70 10.24
C PRO A 544 -1.75 -23.64 9.25
N ASN A 545 -2.98 -23.47 9.74
CA ASN A 545 -4.20 -23.65 8.94
C ASN A 545 -4.82 -22.35 8.44
N TYR A 546 -4.33 -21.18 8.88
CA TYR A 546 -4.89 -19.90 8.48
C TYR A 546 -3.95 -18.71 8.75
N ASN A 547 -4.13 -17.66 8.00
CA ASN A 547 -3.54 -16.35 8.27
C ASN A 547 -4.25 -15.67 9.43
N VAL A 548 -3.47 -14.98 10.25
CA VAL A 548 -3.97 -14.07 11.29
C VAL A 548 -3.57 -12.64 10.95
N ARG A 549 -4.56 -11.74 11.00
CA ARG A 549 -4.32 -10.32 10.76
C ARG A 549 -4.92 -9.49 11.89
N ILE A 550 -4.13 -8.59 12.49
CA ILE A 550 -4.61 -7.59 13.44
C ILE A 550 -5.36 -6.51 12.69
N GLU A 551 -6.58 -6.22 13.10
CA GLU A 551 -7.45 -5.21 12.49
C GLU A 551 -7.56 -3.94 13.33
N ALA A 552 -7.57 -4.06 14.65
CA ALA A 552 -7.56 -2.93 15.59
C ALA A 552 -7.02 -3.35 16.95
N VAL A 553 -6.43 -2.41 17.66
CA VAL A 553 -6.00 -2.54 19.06
C VAL A 553 -6.72 -1.48 19.88
N SER A 554 -7.18 -1.81 21.08
CA SER A 554 -7.79 -0.84 22.01
C SER A 554 -6.75 0.20 22.49
N GLY A 555 -7.18 1.44 22.77
CA GLY A 555 -6.29 2.50 23.18
C GLY A 555 -5.53 2.22 24.50
N ASP A 556 -6.07 1.36 25.36
CA ASP A 556 -5.42 0.89 26.58
C ASP A 556 -4.57 -0.38 26.38
N ASN A 557 -4.47 -0.87 25.14
CA ASN A 557 -3.78 -2.09 24.75
C ASN A 557 -4.27 -3.37 25.45
N SER A 558 -5.50 -3.39 25.97
CA SER A 558 -6.06 -4.57 26.65
C SER A 558 -6.64 -5.61 25.70
N SER A 559 -7.09 -5.18 24.52
CA SER A 559 -7.87 -5.99 23.58
C SER A 559 -7.46 -5.78 22.14
N VAL A 560 -7.69 -6.78 21.31
CA VAL A 560 -7.44 -6.75 19.85
C VAL A 560 -8.66 -7.25 19.10
N LEU A 561 -8.92 -6.64 17.93
CA LEU A 561 -9.72 -7.23 16.85
C LEU A 561 -8.77 -7.84 15.83
N PHE A 562 -9.08 -9.03 15.36
CA PHE A 562 -8.27 -9.73 14.38
C PHE A 562 -9.15 -10.61 13.49
N THR A 563 -8.60 -11.02 12.37
CA THR A 563 -9.24 -12.00 11.47
C THR A 563 -8.42 -13.29 11.40
N LYS A 564 -9.11 -14.37 11.07
CA LYS A 564 -8.53 -15.66 10.68
C LYS A 564 -9.06 -16.00 9.31
N GLU A 565 -8.19 -16.29 8.37
CA GLU A 565 -8.59 -16.64 7.01
C GLU A 565 -7.79 -17.79 6.43
N SER A 566 -8.47 -18.57 5.60
CA SER A 566 -7.88 -19.55 4.68
C SER A 566 -8.79 -19.69 3.47
N TYR A 567 -8.42 -20.48 2.49
CA TYR A 567 -9.31 -20.75 1.36
C TYR A 567 -10.73 -21.16 1.79
N THR A 568 -10.87 -21.96 2.86
CA THR A 568 -12.15 -22.45 3.37
C THR A 568 -12.74 -21.63 4.52
N THR A 569 -12.00 -20.68 5.05
CA THR A 569 -12.38 -19.88 6.22
C THR A 569 -12.47 -18.41 5.85
N PHE A 570 -13.71 -17.89 5.80
CA PHE A 570 -13.94 -16.46 5.60
C PHE A 570 -13.27 -15.65 6.73
N PRO A 571 -12.65 -14.47 6.43
CA PRO A 571 -12.00 -13.62 7.43
C PRO A 571 -13.02 -12.92 8.35
N ASP A 572 -13.77 -13.70 9.11
CA ASP A 572 -14.63 -13.19 10.17
C ASP A 572 -13.84 -12.48 11.26
N LEU A 573 -14.46 -11.49 11.90
CA LEU A 573 -13.86 -10.80 13.02
C LEU A 573 -13.85 -11.66 14.28
N TRP A 574 -12.73 -11.61 14.97
CA TRP A 574 -12.50 -12.16 16.28
C TRP A 574 -12.10 -11.05 17.24
N TRP A 575 -12.56 -11.13 18.45
CA TRP A 575 -12.06 -10.35 19.57
C TRP A 575 -11.15 -11.21 20.45
N GLY A 576 -10.10 -10.59 20.98
CA GLY A 576 -9.25 -11.26 21.97
C GLY A 576 -8.60 -10.26 22.92
N THR A 577 -8.06 -10.80 24.04
CA THR A 577 -7.11 -10.03 24.85
C THR A 577 -5.84 -9.77 24.07
N SER A 578 -5.07 -8.74 24.41
CA SER A 578 -3.83 -8.38 23.68
C SER A 578 -2.77 -9.49 23.62
N GLY A 579 -2.85 -10.48 24.51
CA GLY A 579 -2.03 -11.70 24.50
C GLY A 579 -2.68 -12.88 23.79
N PHE A 580 -3.87 -12.72 23.17
CA PHE A 580 -4.66 -13.81 22.52
C PHE A 580 -5.04 -14.99 23.42
N GLY A 581 -4.92 -14.85 24.74
CA GLY A 581 -5.26 -15.90 25.71
C GLY A 581 -6.75 -16.25 25.74
N SER A 582 -7.62 -15.23 25.60
CA SER A 582 -9.06 -15.39 25.45
C SER A 582 -9.47 -14.90 24.07
N GLN A 583 -10.23 -15.71 23.31
CA GLN A 583 -10.67 -15.37 21.97
C GLN A 583 -12.15 -15.69 21.78
N SER A 584 -12.86 -14.84 21.05
CA SER A 584 -14.27 -15.05 20.70
C SER A 584 -14.51 -14.66 19.24
N LYS A 585 -15.14 -15.55 18.45
CA LYS A 585 -15.64 -15.23 17.12
C LYS A 585 -16.80 -14.24 17.26
N ILE A 586 -16.70 -13.08 16.59
CA ILE A 586 -17.67 -11.99 16.67
C ILE A 586 -18.66 -12.04 15.54
N THR A 587 -18.18 -12.28 14.32
CA THR A 587 -19.01 -12.25 13.13
C THR A 587 -19.15 -13.64 12.52
N ASP A 588 -20.23 -13.82 11.79
CA ASP A 588 -20.50 -14.92 10.88
C ASP A 588 -21.21 -14.32 9.68
N ILE A 589 -20.40 -13.63 8.82
CA ILE A 589 -20.95 -12.73 7.80
C ILE A 589 -21.49 -13.51 6.60
N ASN A 590 -20.84 -14.60 6.21
CA ASN A 590 -21.22 -15.43 5.07
C ASN A 590 -21.52 -16.87 5.49
N PRO A 591 -22.52 -17.10 6.38
CA PRO A 591 -22.86 -18.45 6.86
C PRO A 591 -23.40 -19.35 5.74
N GLN A 592 -23.86 -18.77 4.63
CA GLN A 592 -24.31 -19.48 3.43
C GLN A 592 -23.18 -20.24 2.72
N GLN A 593 -21.89 -19.96 3.00
CA GLN A 593 -20.76 -20.65 2.37
C GLN A 593 -20.87 -22.17 2.48
N LYS A 594 -21.36 -22.67 3.61
CA LYS A 594 -21.58 -24.12 3.85
C LYS A 594 -22.54 -24.78 2.87
N ASP A 595 -23.42 -23.99 2.24
CA ASP A 595 -24.43 -24.47 1.29
C ASP A 595 -23.87 -24.62 -0.13
N PHE A 596 -22.64 -24.15 -0.35
CA PHE A 596 -21.93 -24.22 -1.62
C PHE A 596 -20.87 -25.32 -1.61
N ALA A 597 -20.61 -25.92 -2.76
CA ALA A 597 -19.58 -26.94 -2.98
C ALA A 597 -18.18 -26.28 -3.04
N TRP A 598 -17.74 -25.72 -1.91
CA TRP A 598 -16.52 -24.86 -1.82
C TRP A 598 -15.22 -25.61 -2.04
N GLY A 599 -15.18 -26.88 -1.66
CA GLY A 599 -13.99 -27.72 -1.78
C GLY A 599 -12.89 -27.41 -0.74
N THR A 600 -11.68 -27.85 -1.05
CA THR A 600 -10.50 -27.73 -0.17
C THR A 600 -9.28 -27.30 -0.96
N SER A 601 -8.18 -26.97 -0.28
CA SER A 601 -6.91 -26.62 -0.90
C SER A 601 -5.74 -27.35 -0.24
N LYS A 602 -4.65 -27.54 -1.00
CA LYS A 602 -3.36 -28.01 -0.50
C LYS A 602 -2.22 -27.47 -1.34
N VAL A 603 -1.05 -27.32 -0.74
CA VAL A 603 0.19 -27.06 -1.48
C VAL A 603 0.75 -28.37 -2.01
N LEU A 604 1.14 -28.38 -3.26
CA LEU A 604 1.90 -29.48 -3.88
C LEU A 604 3.36 -29.07 -4.01
N THR A 605 4.24 -30.06 -3.97
CA THR A 605 5.66 -29.93 -4.25
C THR A 605 6.06 -30.97 -5.27
N TRP A 606 6.81 -30.54 -6.30
CA TRP A 606 7.34 -31.44 -7.33
C TRP A 606 8.72 -30.96 -7.81
N LYS A 607 9.36 -31.75 -8.63
CA LYS A 607 10.61 -31.38 -9.27
C LYS A 607 10.34 -30.84 -10.67
N SER A 608 10.69 -29.58 -10.92
CA SER A 608 10.52 -28.96 -12.24
C SER A 608 11.49 -29.55 -13.27
N PHE A 609 11.27 -29.29 -14.57
CA PHE A 609 12.20 -29.74 -15.60
C PHE A 609 13.60 -29.13 -15.49
N SER A 610 13.72 -27.99 -14.81
CA SER A 610 15.02 -27.41 -14.48
C SER A 610 15.79 -28.20 -13.40
N GLY A 611 15.16 -29.23 -12.81
CA GLY A 611 15.72 -30.05 -11.73
C GLY A 611 15.56 -29.43 -10.33
N LYS A 612 14.98 -28.22 -10.20
CA LYS A 612 14.71 -27.56 -8.93
C LYS A 612 13.37 -28.00 -8.34
N GLU A 613 13.25 -27.98 -7.04
CA GLU A 613 11.96 -28.14 -6.36
C GLU A 613 11.10 -26.93 -6.66
N ASN A 614 9.81 -27.18 -6.96
CA ASN A 614 8.80 -26.18 -7.21
C ASN A 614 7.56 -26.47 -6.40
N GLN A 615 6.71 -25.46 -6.17
CA GLN A 615 5.48 -25.54 -5.41
C GLN A 615 4.29 -24.96 -6.20
N GLY A 616 3.07 -25.33 -5.79
CA GLY A 616 1.85 -24.76 -6.34
C GLY A 616 0.64 -25.07 -5.48
N ASN A 617 -0.35 -24.20 -5.56
CA ASN A 617 -1.63 -24.38 -4.89
C ASN A 617 -2.55 -25.28 -5.71
N LEU A 618 -3.13 -26.29 -5.10
CA LEU A 618 -4.14 -27.16 -5.69
C LEU A 618 -5.45 -27.00 -4.95
N TYR A 619 -6.49 -26.59 -5.66
CA TYR A 619 -7.86 -26.47 -5.15
C TYR A 619 -8.70 -27.63 -5.65
N LEU A 620 -9.32 -28.36 -4.74
CA LEU A 620 -10.01 -29.60 -4.99
C LEU A 620 -11.53 -29.46 -4.78
N PRO A 621 -12.38 -30.05 -5.62
CA PRO A 621 -13.83 -30.00 -5.46
C PRO A 621 -14.29 -30.66 -4.17
N ASP A 622 -15.49 -30.32 -3.69
CA ASP A 622 -16.03 -30.72 -2.38
C ASP A 622 -16.08 -32.25 -2.18
N ASN A 623 -16.36 -33.01 -3.20
CA ASN A 623 -16.42 -34.46 -3.15
C ASN A 623 -15.26 -35.12 -3.92
N TYR A 624 -14.05 -34.56 -3.75
CA TYR A 624 -12.87 -35.10 -4.42
C TYR A 624 -12.62 -36.58 -4.02
N ASP A 625 -12.52 -37.41 -5.04
CA ASP A 625 -12.19 -38.83 -4.92
C ASP A 625 -10.86 -39.09 -5.62
N SER A 626 -9.84 -39.47 -4.89
CA SER A 626 -8.50 -39.72 -5.43
C SER A 626 -8.42 -40.88 -6.43
N LYS A 627 -9.49 -41.64 -6.62
CA LYS A 627 -9.60 -42.75 -7.60
C LYS A 627 -10.16 -42.28 -8.95
N LYS A 628 -10.54 -41.02 -9.07
CA LYS A 628 -11.12 -40.42 -10.29
C LYS A 628 -10.21 -39.35 -10.86
N THR A 629 -10.24 -39.17 -12.15
CA THR A 629 -9.63 -38.07 -12.85
C THR A 629 -10.59 -36.90 -13.00
N TYR A 630 -10.08 -35.69 -12.90
CA TYR A 630 -10.89 -34.47 -12.93
C TYR A 630 -10.44 -33.53 -14.04
N PRO A 631 -11.37 -32.72 -14.59
CA PRO A 631 -10.98 -31.58 -15.42
C PRO A 631 -10.21 -30.57 -14.57
N VAL A 632 -9.05 -30.13 -15.11
CA VAL A 632 -8.16 -29.17 -14.44
C VAL A 632 -8.13 -27.87 -15.22
N VAL A 633 -8.23 -26.73 -14.53
CA VAL A 633 -7.88 -25.41 -15.05
C VAL A 633 -6.58 -24.98 -14.40
N VAL A 634 -5.54 -24.83 -15.22
CA VAL A 634 -4.26 -24.26 -14.80
C VAL A 634 -4.39 -22.75 -14.91
N HIS A 635 -4.19 -22.04 -13.79
CA HIS A 635 -4.28 -20.60 -13.70
C HIS A 635 -3.08 -20.06 -12.94
N PHE A 636 -2.34 -19.15 -13.51
CA PHE A 636 -1.08 -18.69 -12.94
C PHE A 636 -0.70 -17.29 -13.43
N TYR A 637 0.27 -16.72 -12.74
CA TYR A 637 0.89 -15.44 -13.09
C TYR A 637 2.39 -15.46 -12.78
N GLU A 638 2.77 -15.45 -11.52
CA GLU A 638 4.16 -15.55 -11.05
C GLU A 638 4.24 -16.56 -9.89
N LYS A 639 4.15 -16.11 -8.64
CA LYS A 639 4.14 -16.95 -7.44
C LYS A 639 2.83 -16.79 -6.69
N HIS A 640 2.24 -17.89 -6.28
CA HIS A 640 0.94 -17.93 -5.60
C HIS A 640 0.96 -18.65 -4.27
N THR A 641 2.00 -19.45 -3.98
CA THR A 641 2.01 -20.28 -2.76
C THR A 641 2.09 -19.44 -1.48
N GLU A 642 2.63 -18.24 -1.52
CA GLU A 642 2.65 -17.32 -0.37
C GLU A 642 1.25 -16.81 0.01
N GLU A 643 0.29 -16.89 -0.93
CA GLU A 643 -1.12 -16.52 -0.73
C GLU A 643 -2.02 -17.72 -0.47
N PHE A 644 -1.46 -18.92 -0.21
CA PHE A 644 -2.19 -20.17 -0.02
C PHE A 644 -3.34 -20.07 0.99
N ASN A 645 -3.13 -19.36 2.08
CA ASN A 645 -4.13 -19.14 3.13
C ASN A 645 -4.98 -17.87 2.91
N ALA A 646 -4.98 -17.28 1.72
CA ALA A 646 -5.88 -16.15 1.41
C ALA A 646 -7.28 -16.67 1.07
N TYR A 647 -8.30 -16.03 1.61
CA TYR A 647 -9.69 -16.31 1.26
C TYR A 647 -10.02 -15.75 -0.11
N GLN A 648 -10.66 -16.56 -0.95
CA GLN A 648 -11.07 -16.16 -2.29
C GLN A 648 -12.57 -15.80 -2.28
N LEU A 649 -12.88 -14.51 -2.46
CA LEU A 649 -14.27 -14.06 -2.55
C LEU A 649 -14.92 -14.55 -3.85
N PRO A 650 -16.18 -15.02 -3.81
CA PRO A 650 -16.95 -15.25 -5.03
C PRO A 650 -17.24 -13.91 -5.71
N GLU A 651 -16.79 -13.78 -6.94
CA GLU A 651 -17.01 -12.55 -7.70
C GLU A 651 -17.05 -12.80 -9.22
N VAL A 652 -17.69 -11.88 -9.94
CA VAL A 652 -17.62 -11.84 -11.39
C VAL A 652 -16.22 -11.47 -11.85
N SER A 653 -15.77 -12.09 -12.91
CA SER A 653 -14.42 -11.91 -13.44
C SER A 653 -14.21 -10.52 -14.04
N THR A 654 -13.06 -9.93 -13.75
CA THR A 654 -12.57 -8.77 -14.51
C THR A 654 -11.71 -9.17 -15.71
N ALA A 655 -11.08 -10.33 -15.66
CA ALA A 655 -10.26 -10.94 -16.69
C ALA A 655 -9.86 -12.40 -16.36
N ASN A 656 -9.59 -12.70 -15.08
CA ASN A 656 -9.15 -14.00 -14.58
C ASN A 656 -10.31 -14.90 -14.16
N ILE A 657 -10.07 -16.18 -14.02
CA ILE A 657 -11.03 -17.09 -13.40
C ILE A 657 -11.22 -16.75 -11.92
N ASN A 658 -12.42 -17.00 -11.38
CA ASN A 658 -12.66 -17.01 -9.94
C ASN A 658 -12.59 -18.46 -9.42
N ILE A 659 -11.63 -18.77 -8.57
CA ILE A 659 -11.32 -20.13 -8.12
C ILE A 659 -12.52 -20.86 -7.52
N PRO A 660 -13.28 -20.30 -6.53
CA PRO A 660 -14.45 -20.96 -5.96
C PRO A 660 -15.51 -21.34 -6.99
N THR A 661 -15.68 -20.50 -8.03
CA THR A 661 -16.62 -20.74 -9.12
C THR A 661 -16.29 -22.05 -9.87
N TYR A 662 -15.04 -22.27 -10.22
CA TYR A 662 -14.63 -23.49 -10.93
C TYR A 662 -14.61 -24.72 -10.03
N VAL A 663 -14.08 -24.58 -8.82
CA VAL A 663 -14.01 -25.67 -7.84
C VAL A 663 -15.40 -26.20 -7.50
N SER A 664 -16.38 -25.31 -7.26
CA SER A 664 -17.76 -25.71 -6.97
C SER A 664 -18.48 -26.42 -8.11
N ARG A 665 -18.00 -26.21 -9.34
CA ARG A 665 -18.49 -26.87 -10.56
C ARG A 665 -17.76 -28.19 -10.86
N GLY A 666 -16.92 -28.69 -9.93
CA GLY A 666 -16.19 -29.94 -10.03
C GLY A 666 -14.91 -29.89 -10.85
N TYR A 667 -14.34 -28.70 -11.08
CA TYR A 667 -12.98 -28.55 -11.58
C TYR A 667 -11.97 -28.62 -10.46
N ILE A 668 -10.78 -29.08 -10.76
CA ILE A 668 -9.58 -28.77 -10.00
C ILE A 668 -8.99 -27.49 -10.57
N VAL A 669 -8.57 -26.56 -9.70
CA VAL A 669 -7.77 -25.41 -10.11
C VAL A 669 -6.36 -25.61 -9.59
N PHE A 670 -5.37 -25.43 -10.49
CA PHE A 670 -3.96 -25.57 -10.16
C PHE A 670 -3.22 -24.27 -10.43
N GLN A 671 -2.55 -23.74 -9.39
CA GLN A 671 -1.73 -22.53 -9.47
C GLN A 671 -0.26 -22.87 -9.17
N PRO A 672 0.54 -23.22 -10.17
CA PRO A 672 1.98 -23.42 -9.99
C PRO A 672 2.70 -22.08 -9.77
N ASP A 673 3.72 -22.07 -8.92
CA ASP A 673 4.69 -20.98 -8.88
C ASP A 673 5.61 -21.05 -10.10
N VAL A 674 6.05 -19.89 -10.58
CA VAL A 674 6.99 -19.77 -11.69
C VAL A 674 8.24 -19.03 -11.22
N HIS A 675 9.42 -19.60 -11.57
CA HIS A 675 10.73 -19.02 -11.28
C HIS A 675 11.42 -18.72 -12.60
N TYR A 676 11.85 -17.48 -12.79
CA TYR A 676 12.34 -17.02 -14.07
C TYR A 676 13.86 -16.99 -14.15
N VAL A 677 14.35 -17.18 -15.36
CA VAL A 677 15.72 -16.94 -15.77
C VAL A 677 15.71 -15.82 -16.80
N TYR A 678 16.56 -14.82 -16.63
CA TYR A 678 16.66 -13.70 -17.56
C TYR A 678 16.93 -14.16 -18.98
N GLY A 679 16.20 -13.59 -19.95
CA GLY A 679 16.27 -13.93 -21.35
C GLY A 679 15.57 -15.25 -21.74
N GLU A 680 15.21 -16.10 -20.78
CA GLU A 680 14.57 -17.40 -20.97
C GLU A 680 13.16 -17.46 -20.36
N VAL A 681 12.41 -16.38 -20.46
CA VAL A 681 11.13 -16.20 -19.77
C VAL A 681 10.13 -17.31 -20.12
N GLY A 682 9.90 -17.52 -21.40
CA GLY A 682 8.98 -18.57 -21.86
C GLY A 682 9.42 -19.98 -21.49
N ASN A 683 10.72 -20.30 -21.56
CA ASN A 683 11.24 -21.60 -21.15
C ASN A 683 11.15 -21.79 -19.63
N SER A 684 11.30 -20.72 -18.83
CA SER A 684 11.10 -20.76 -17.39
C SER A 684 9.67 -21.20 -17.05
N VAL A 685 8.69 -20.55 -17.67
CA VAL A 685 7.27 -20.91 -17.54
C VAL A 685 7.01 -22.35 -17.96
N TYR A 686 7.60 -22.79 -19.09
CA TYR A 686 7.47 -24.17 -19.56
C TYR A 686 8.01 -25.17 -18.53
N ASN A 687 9.19 -24.91 -18.00
CA ASN A 687 9.83 -25.82 -17.03
C ASN A 687 8.99 -26.01 -15.77
N ASP A 688 8.39 -24.96 -15.26
CA ASP A 688 7.68 -24.99 -13.99
C ASP A 688 6.22 -25.42 -14.16
N VAL A 689 5.50 -24.85 -15.12
CA VAL A 689 4.07 -25.12 -15.30
C VAL A 689 3.82 -26.50 -15.89
N VAL A 690 4.54 -26.85 -16.97
CA VAL A 690 4.30 -28.15 -17.68
C VAL A 690 4.75 -29.32 -16.80
N SER A 691 5.87 -29.18 -16.08
CA SER A 691 6.30 -30.22 -15.14
C SER A 691 5.29 -30.44 -14.00
N GLY A 692 4.64 -29.35 -13.53
CA GLY A 692 3.56 -29.43 -12.56
C GLY A 692 2.33 -30.18 -13.10
N VAL A 693 1.97 -29.89 -14.35
CA VAL A 693 0.88 -30.61 -15.04
C VAL A 693 1.22 -32.10 -15.23
N ASP A 694 2.43 -32.42 -15.66
CA ASP A 694 2.89 -33.82 -15.78
C ASP A 694 2.88 -34.52 -14.43
N TYR A 695 3.23 -33.81 -13.34
CA TYR A 695 3.12 -34.33 -11.99
C TYR A 695 1.65 -34.66 -11.64
N LEU A 696 0.68 -33.77 -11.93
CA LEU A 696 -0.74 -34.06 -11.70
C LEU A 696 -1.23 -35.31 -12.47
N ILE A 697 -0.79 -35.48 -13.73
CA ILE A 697 -1.10 -36.66 -14.56
C ILE A 697 -0.49 -37.92 -13.92
N SER A 698 0.79 -37.85 -13.52
CA SER A 698 1.49 -38.99 -12.90
C SER A 698 0.86 -39.45 -11.59
N GLN A 699 0.22 -38.54 -10.87
CA GLN A 699 -0.52 -38.84 -9.63
C GLN A 699 -1.97 -39.28 -9.87
N GLY A 700 -2.41 -39.40 -11.13
CA GLY A 700 -3.78 -39.78 -11.48
C GLY A 700 -4.83 -38.74 -11.11
N ILE A 701 -4.44 -37.50 -10.82
CA ILE A 701 -5.36 -36.40 -10.47
C ILE A 701 -6.15 -35.96 -11.69
N THR A 702 -5.49 -35.95 -12.84
CA THR A 702 -6.07 -35.63 -14.16
C THR A 702 -5.48 -36.52 -15.25
N GLU A 703 -5.95 -36.33 -16.45
CA GLU A 703 -5.45 -37.06 -17.64
C GLU A 703 -5.36 -36.12 -18.83
N LYS A 704 -4.53 -36.47 -19.81
CA LYS A 704 -4.46 -35.75 -21.07
C LYS A 704 -5.84 -35.69 -21.73
N GLY A 705 -6.24 -34.53 -22.24
CA GLY A 705 -7.59 -34.27 -22.75
C GLY A 705 -8.54 -33.59 -21.75
N LYS A 706 -8.16 -33.47 -20.49
CA LYS A 706 -8.96 -32.80 -19.44
C LYS A 706 -8.31 -31.56 -18.83
N ILE A 707 -7.36 -30.93 -19.52
CA ILE A 707 -6.57 -29.83 -18.95
C ILE A 707 -6.75 -28.57 -19.77
N GLY A 708 -7.35 -27.54 -19.18
CA GLY A 708 -7.43 -26.17 -19.69
C GLY A 708 -6.41 -25.26 -19.03
N ILE A 709 -6.09 -24.16 -19.69
CA ILE A 709 -5.15 -23.16 -19.18
C ILE A 709 -5.70 -21.76 -19.37
N GLN A 710 -5.51 -20.87 -18.39
CA GLN A 710 -5.91 -19.47 -18.46
C GLN A 710 -4.87 -18.56 -17.79
N GLY A 711 -4.55 -17.46 -18.44
CA GLY A 711 -3.77 -16.36 -17.84
C GLY A 711 -4.16 -15.02 -18.43
N HIS A 712 -3.93 -13.97 -17.64
CA HIS A 712 -4.21 -12.58 -17.99
C HIS A 712 -2.94 -11.75 -17.98
N SER A 713 -2.82 -10.76 -18.86
CA SER A 713 -1.69 -9.85 -18.94
C SER A 713 -0.38 -10.61 -19.18
N PHE A 714 0.57 -10.58 -18.25
CA PHE A 714 1.78 -11.40 -18.33
C PHE A 714 1.44 -12.90 -18.35
N GLY A 715 0.47 -13.36 -17.55
CA GLY A 715 -0.05 -14.73 -17.62
C GLY A 715 -0.69 -15.07 -18.96
N GLY A 716 -1.26 -14.08 -19.67
CA GLY A 716 -1.75 -14.23 -21.04
C GLY A 716 -0.61 -14.47 -22.05
N TYR A 717 0.50 -13.75 -21.91
CA TYR A 717 1.73 -14.01 -22.64
C TYR A 717 2.22 -15.44 -22.37
N GLU A 718 2.34 -15.80 -21.11
CA GLU A 718 2.83 -17.11 -20.68
C GLU A 718 1.96 -18.25 -21.24
N THR A 719 0.63 -18.11 -21.14
CA THR A 719 -0.32 -19.05 -21.73
C THR A 719 -0.12 -19.19 -23.23
N SER A 720 -0.01 -18.08 -23.96
CA SER A 720 0.20 -18.09 -25.40
C SER A 720 1.55 -18.71 -25.79
N PHE A 721 2.60 -18.52 -24.98
CA PHE A 721 3.89 -19.16 -25.18
C PHE A 721 3.82 -20.68 -24.97
N LEU A 722 3.21 -21.14 -23.86
CA LEU A 722 3.12 -22.55 -23.51
C LEU A 722 2.44 -23.36 -24.63
N ILE A 723 1.33 -22.89 -25.19
CA ILE A 723 0.60 -23.59 -26.24
C ILE A 723 1.37 -23.65 -27.59
N THR A 724 2.47 -22.87 -27.74
CA THR A 724 3.41 -23.03 -28.86
C THR A 724 4.41 -24.16 -28.64
N LYS A 725 4.60 -24.59 -27.36
CA LYS A 725 5.63 -25.56 -26.96
C LYS A 725 5.08 -26.96 -26.72
N THR A 726 3.81 -27.08 -26.33
CA THR A 726 3.19 -28.35 -25.98
C THR A 726 1.73 -28.42 -26.40
N ASP A 727 1.22 -29.62 -26.59
CA ASP A 727 -0.19 -29.93 -26.87
C ASP A 727 -0.88 -30.61 -25.67
N ILE A 728 -0.31 -30.45 -24.46
CA ILE A 728 -0.87 -31.03 -23.23
C ILE A 728 -2.20 -30.38 -22.83
N PHE A 729 -2.39 -29.12 -23.23
CA PHE A 729 -3.59 -28.35 -22.93
C PHE A 729 -4.68 -28.57 -23.98
N THR A 730 -5.86 -28.97 -23.54
CA THR A 730 -7.02 -29.23 -24.39
C THR A 730 -7.62 -27.94 -24.96
N CYS A 731 -7.56 -26.85 -24.17
CA CYS A 731 -8.02 -25.53 -24.56
C CYS A 731 -7.28 -24.43 -23.74
N ALA A 732 -7.22 -23.23 -24.29
CA ALA A 732 -6.52 -22.11 -23.66
C ALA A 732 -7.34 -20.81 -23.73
N ILE A 733 -7.30 -20.02 -22.65
CA ILE A 733 -7.81 -18.64 -22.62
C ILE A 733 -6.62 -17.71 -22.44
N VAL A 734 -6.34 -16.91 -23.46
CA VAL A 734 -5.28 -15.88 -23.49
C VAL A 734 -5.93 -14.52 -23.30
N ALA A 735 -5.80 -13.95 -22.10
CA ALA A 735 -6.39 -12.65 -21.78
C ALA A 735 -5.34 -11.55 -21.78
N SER A 736 -5.50 -10.53 -22.65
CA SER A 736 -4.68 -9.30 -22.74
C SER A 736 -3.16 -9.54 -22.72
N GLY A 737 -2.69 -10.65 -23.34
CA GLY A 737 -1.29 -11.05 -23.35
C GLY A 737 -0.49 -10.42 -24.49
N VAL A 738 0.81 -10.17 -24.25
CA VAL A 738 1.76 -9.79 -25.29
C VAL A 738 2.04 -11.02 -26.16
N SER A 739 1.93 -10.89 -27.48
CA SER A 739 2.21 -11.96 -28.43
C SER A 739 3.52 -11.76 -29.22
N ASN A 740 3.99 -10.53 -29.31
CA ASN A 740 5.15 -10.14 -30.11
C ASN A 740 6.06 -9.16 -29.35
N PHE A 741 7.10 -9.69 -28.74
CA PHE A 741 8.08 -8.91 -27.99
C PHE A 741 8.79 -7.85 -28.84
N THR A 742 9.08 -8.17 -30.13
CA THR A 742 9.81 -7.24 -31.00
C THR A 742 8.98 -6.03 -31.39
N ALA A 743 7.67 -6.20 -31.61
CA ALA A 743 6.77 -5.09 -31.93
C ALA A 743 6.36 -4.30 -30.68
N ASN A 744 6.21 -4.97 -29.54
CA ASN A 744 5.80 -4.33 -28.29
C ASN A 744 6.94 -3.55 -27.59
N TYR A 745 8.19 -3.99 -27.76
CA TYR A 745 9.37 -3.40 -27.13
C TYR A 745 9.50 -1.88 -27.34
N PRO A 746 9.39 -1.32 -28.55
CA PRO A 746 9.61 0.11 -28.79
C PRO A 746 8.33 0.97 -28.63
N ILE A 747 7.23 0.41 -28.14
CA ILE A 747 5.97 1.17 -28.08
C ILE A 747 6.01 2.22 -26.95
N MET A 748 5.54 3.43 -27.26
CA MET A 748 5.31 4.48 -26.26
C MET A 748 4.00 4.22 -25.52
N ARG A 749 4.08 4.22 -24.19
CA ARG A 749 2.93 4.10 -23.28
C ARG A 749 2.19 5.43 -23.13
N SER A 750 1.00 5.37 -22.55
CA SER A 750 0.17 6.57 -22.30
C SER A 750 0.86 7.63 -21.42
N ASN A 751 1.82 7.24 -20.60
CA ASN A 751 2.62 8.14 -19.75
C ASN A 751 3.84 8.76 -20.46
N GLY A 752 3.99 8.53 -21.78
CA GLY A 752 5.07 9.10 -22.58
C GLY A 752 6.45 8.46 -22.37
N ILE A 753 6.49 7.25 -21.79
CA ILE A 753 7.69 6.42 -21.61
C ILE A 753 7.55 5.21 -22.54
N SER A 754 8.64 4.69 -23.09
CA SER A 754 8.61 3.46 -23.89
C SER A 754 8.32 2.22 -23.03
N THR A 755 7.97 1.10 -23.67
CA THR A 755 7.84 -0.18 -22.97
C THR A 755 9.16 -0.90 -22.79
N MET A 756 10.28 -0.39 -23.28
CA MET A 756 11.60 -1.01 -23.21
C MET A 756 11.96 -1.46 -21.79
N PHE A 757 11.69 -0.60 -20.76
CA PHE A 757 12.00 -0.94 -19.38
C PHE A 757 11.28 -2.22 -18.91
N LYS A 758 10.09 -2.53 -19.45
CA LYS A 758 9.36 -3.77 -19.12
C LYS A 758 10.15 -5.02 -19.48
N TYR A 759 10.94 -4.91 -20.54
CA TYR A 759 11.76 -6.01 -21.05
C TYR A 759 13.15 -6.05 -20.39
N GLU A 760 13.81 -4.89 -20.31
CA GLU A 760 15.18 -4.84 -19.86
C GLU A 760 15.31 -4.91 -18.34
N ALA A 761 14.37 -4.28 -17.61
CA ALA A 761 14.49 -4.05 -16.17
C ALA A 761 13.27 -4.45 -15.33
N ASP A 762 12.23 -5.06 -15.91
CA ASP A 762 11.00 -5.38 -15.19
C ASP A 762 10.45 -6.76 -15.61
N GLN A 763 9.16 -6.94 -15.55
CA GLN A 763 8.39 -8.19 -15.61
C GLN A 763 8.71 -9.11 -16.80
N LEU A 764 9.04 -8.55 -17.96
CA LEU A 764 9.34 -9.35 -19.16
C LEU A 764 10.77 -9.90 -19.18
N ARG A 765 11.61 -9.57 -18.21
CA ARG A 765 12.87 -10.25 -17.83
C ARG A 765 13.83 -10.61 -18.98
N MET A 766 13.87 -9.81 -20.03
CA MET A 766 14.86 -10.04 -21.11
C MET A 766 16.28 -9.67 -20.66
N GLY A 767 16.41 -8.66 -19.76
CA GLY A 767 17.69 -8.25 -19.17
C GLY A 767 18.68 -7.62 -20.14
N SER A 768 18.27 -7.40 -21.38
CA SER A 768 19.09 -6.79 -22.45
C SER A 768 18.20 -6.08 -23.45
N ALA A 769 18.76 -5.10 -24.15
CA ALA A 769 18.07 -4.42 -25.24
C ALA A 769 17.77 -5.36 -26.42
N MET A 770 16.69 -5.09 -27.14
CA MET A 770 16.30 -5.94 -28.28
C MET A 770 17.40 -6.03 -29.37
N HIS A 771 18.08 -4.93 -29.65
CA HIS A 771 19.14 -4.92 -30.66
C HIS A 771 20.41 -5.70 -30.26
N GLU A 772 20.58 -5.97 -28.97
CA GLU A 772 21.67 -6.80 -28.42
C GLU A 772 21.31 -8.29 -28.43
N ASN A 773 20.02 -8.64 -28.37
CA ASN A 773 19.53 -10.02 -28.23
C ASN A 773 18.25 -10.26 -29.06
N LEU A 774 18.25 -9.89 -30.33
CA LEU A 774 17.06 -10.01 -31.19
C LEU A 774 16.52 -11.44 -31.26
N ASP A 775 17.39 -12.44 -31.33
CA ASP A 775 16.99 -13.86 -31.36
C ASP A 775 16.27 -14.28 -30.08
N GLY A 776 16.69 -13.77 -28.92
CA GLY A 776 16.01 -13.96 -27.66
C GLY A 776 14.59 -13.38 -27.66
N TYR A 777 14.42 -12.17 -28.22
CA TYR A 777 13.10 -11.53 -28.35
C TYR A 777 12.18 -12.30 -29.30
N ILE A 778 12.70 -12.78 -30.43
CA ILE A 778 11.96 -13.61 -31.38
C ILE A 778 11.56 -14.93 -30.72
N LYS A 779 12.49 -15.61 -30.04
CA LYS A 779 12.29 -16.90 -29.36
C LYS A 779 11.22 -16.83 -28.27
N ASN A 780 11.15 -15.71 -27.54
CA ASN A 780 10.16 -15.48 -26.50
C ASN A 780 8.84 -14.88 -27.04
N SER A 781 8.70 -14.64 -28.34
CA SER A 781 7.47 -14.13 -28.94
C SER A 781 6.59 -15.27 -29.45
N PRO A 782 5.43 -15.55 -28.84
CA PRO A 782 4.53 -16.63 -29.26
C PRO A 782 4.08 -16.51 -30.71
N LEU A 783 3.92 -15.30 -31.22
CA LEU A 783 3.47 -15.02 -32.59
C LEU A 783 4.31 -15.73 -33.63
N PHE A 784 5.64 -15.73 -33.48
CA PHE A 784 6.54 -16.36 -34.49
C PHE A 784 6.48 -17.88 -34.45
N ALA A 785 5.98 -18.48 -33.36
CA ALA A 785 5.79 -19.91 -33.22
C ALA A 785 4.31 -20.34 -33.35
N ALA A 786 3.41 -19.46 -33.78
CA ALA A 786 1.97 -19.71 -33.86
C ALA A 786 1.61 -20.93 -34.73
N LYS A 787 2.47 -21.30 -35.73
CA LYS A 787 2.31 -22.52 -36.54
C LYS A 787 2.28 -23.79 -35.71
N ASN A 788 2.92 -23.82 -34.55
CA ASN A 788 3.00 -24.98 -33.66
C ASN A 788 1.74 -25.15 -32.78
N ILE A 789 0.95 -24.09 -32.59
CA ILE A 789 -0.26 -24.14 -31.75
C ILE A 789 -1.26 -25.14 -32.33
N LYS A 790 -1.64 -26.12 -31.52
CA LYS A 790 -2.73 -27.08 -31.82
C LYS A 790 -3.95 -26.85 -30.94
N THR A 791 -3.74 -26.30 -29.77
CA THR A 791 -4.75 -26.00 -28.76
C THR A 791 -5.74 -24.95 -29.27
N PRO A 792 -7.06 -25.16 -29.20
CA PRO A 792 -8.05 -24.10 -29.38
C PRO A 792 -7.85 -22.92 -28.44
N VAL A 793 -8.00 -21.70 -28.96
CA VAL A 793 -7.68 -20.49 -28.20
C VAL A 793 -8.87 -19.55 -28.15
N LEU A 794 -9.29 -19.17 -26.93
CA LEU A 794 -10.14 -18.03 -26.68
C LEU A 794 -9.24 -16.84 -26.29
N ILE A 795 -9.25 -15.80 -27.08
CA ILE A 795 -8.48 -14.57 -26.85
C ILE A 795 -9.45 -13.52 -26.30
N PHE A 796 -9.13 -12.94 -25.14
CA PHE A 796 -9.78 -11.76 -24.58
C PHE A 796 -8.82 -10.59 -24.72
N HIS A 797 -9.22 -9.51 -25.41
CA HIS A 797 -8.39 -8.31 -25.51
C HIS A 797 -9.24 -7.13 -25.94
N ASN A 798 -9.24 -6.05 -25.14
CA ASN A 798 -10.11 -4.90 -25.32
C ASN A 798 -9.42 -3.76 -26.10
N ASP A 799 -10.21 -3.00 -26.85
CA ASP A 799 -9.70 -1.98 -27.77
C ASP A 799 -9.18 -0.70 -27.07
N ASN A 800 -9.51 -0.48 -25.78
CA ASN A 800 -9.01 0.63 -24.99
C ASN A 800 -7.97 0.18 -23.96
N ASP A 801 -7.35 -0.99 -24.15
CA ASP A 801 -6.27 -1.47 -23.30
C ASP A 801 -5.04 -0.54 -23.41
N ARG A 802 -4.69 0.09 -22.27
CA ARG A 802 -3.55 1.01 -22.17
C ARG A 802 -2.30 0.37 -21.56
N ALA A 803 -2.39 -0.86 -21.10
CA ALA A 803 -1.29 -1.62 -20.52
C ALA A 803 -0.62 -2.50 -21.57
N VAL A 804 -1.41 -3.29 -22.32
CA VAL A 804 -0.97 -4.11 -23.44
C VAL A 804 -1.80 -3.70 -24.67
N PRO A 805 -1.18 -3.24 -25.77
CA PRO A 805 -1.92 -2.78 -26.93
C PRO A 805 -2.82 -3.87 -27.53
N TYR A 806 -4.03 -3.51 -27.92
CA TYR A 806 -5.03 -4.41 -28.54
C TYR A 806 -4.48 -5.17 -29.74
N GLN A 807 -3.52 -4.57 -30.48
CA GLN A 807 -2.83 -5.17 -31.62
C GLN A 807 -2.13 -6.49 -31.29
N GLU A 808 -1.75 -6.73 -30.04
CA GLU A 808 -1.14 -7.98 -29.59
C GLU A 808 -2.13 -9.15 -29.69
N GLY A 809 -3.35 -8.97 -29.20
CA GLY A 809 -4.41 -9.97 -29.34
C GLY A 809 -4.86 -10.16 -30.78
N GLN A 810 -4.99 -9.05 -31.54
CA GLN A 810 -5.31 -9.11 -32.97
C GLN A 810 -4.24 -9.86 -33.78
N SER A 811 -2.97 -9.61 -33.52
CA SER A 811 -1.86 -10.26 -34.24
C SER A 811 -1.88 -11.77 -34.03
N LEU A 812 -2.05 -12.21 -32.80
CA LEU A 812 -2.18 -13.63 -32.49
C LEU A 812 -3.41 -14.24 -33.17
N PHE A 813 -4.58 -13.57 -33.09
CA PHE A 813 -5.81 -14.03 -33.74
C PHE A 813 -5.65 -14.17 -35.26
N PHE A 814 -5.10 -13.15 -35.93
CA PHE A 814 -4.93 -13.20 -37.39
C PHE A 814 -3.90 -14.25 -37.81
N ALA A 815 -2.83 -14.48 -37.05
CA ALA A 815 -1.89 -15.56 -37.28
C ALA A 815 -2.58 -16.94 -37.24
N LEU A 816 -3.37 -17.19 -36.15
CA LEU A 816 -4.13 -18.44 -36.01
C LEU A 816 -5.17 -18.59 -37.10
N ARG A 817 -5.92 -17.54 -37.43
CA ARG A 817 -6.89 -17.53 -38.52
C ARG A 817 -6.24 -17.87 -39.89
N ARG A 818 -5.10 -17.24 -40.20
CA ARG A 818 -4.36 -17.51 -41.44
C ARG A 818 -3.87 -18.96 -41.55
N LEU A 819 -3.59 -19.56 -40.38
CA LEU A 819 -3.13 -20.95 -40.28
C LEU A 819 -4.30 -21.97 -40.20
N GLY A 820 -5.57 -21.51 -40.25
CA GLY A 820 -6.74 -22.36 -40.13
C GLY A 820 -6.93 -23.01 -38.75
N LYS A 821 -6.42 -22.36 -37.67
CA LYS A 821 -6.48 -22.90 -36.31
C LYS A 821 -7.70 -22.35 -35.55
N PRO A 822 -8.35 -23.17 -34.69
CA PRO A 822 -9.49 -22.73 -33.90
C PRO A 822 -9.10 -21.57 -32.96
N ALA A 823 -9.66 -20.41 -33.21
CA ALA A 823 -9.46 -19.24 -32.38
C ALA A 823 -10.71 -18.33 -32.38
N VAL A 824 -11.05 -17.77 -31.25
CA VAL A 824 -12.08 -16.75 -31.07
C VAL A 824 -11.46 -15.56 -30.35
N LEU A 825 -11.69 -14.34 -30.87
CA LEU A 825 -11.29 -13.09 -30.20
C LEU A 825 -12.53 -12.37 -29.70
N VAL A 826 -12.58 -12.11 -28.39
CA VAL A 826 -13.60 -11.32 -27.72
C VAL A 826 -13.04 -9.97 -27.34
N ASN A 827 -13.70 -8.91 -27.78
CA ASN A 827 -13.39 -7.51 -27.47
C ASN A 827 -14.65 -6.84 -26.90
N TYR A 828 -14.55 -6.37 -25.65
CA TYR A 828 -15.54 -5.50 -25.05
C TYR A 828 -15.16 -4.05 -25.37
N LYS A 829 -15.90 -3.42 -26.28
CA LYS A 829 -15.56 -2.09 -26.80
C LYS A 829 -15.50 -1.04 -25.70
N LYS A 830 -14.43 -0.23 -25.72
CA LYS A 830 -14.13 0.84 -24.78
C LYS A 830 -13.65 0.35 -23.39
N GLU A 831 -13.68 -0.93 -23.11
CA GLU A 831 -13.08 -1.48 -21.90
C GLU A 831 -11.55 -1.44 -21.96
N GLY A 832 -10.94 -1.39 -20.76
CA GLY A 832 -9.50 -1.33 -20.58
C GLY A 832 -8.82 -2.69 -20.50
N HIS A 833 -7.71 -2.73 -19.79
CA HIS A 833 -6.92 -3.95 -19.55
C HIS A 833 -7.70 -5.02 -18.77
N THR A 834 -8.63 -4.59 -17.94
CA THR A 834 -9.61 -5.38 -17.22
C THR A 834 -10.99 -4.78 -17.45
N LEU A 835 -12.04 -5.58 -17.25
CA LEU A 835 -13.42 -5.12 -17.37
C LEU A 835 -13.84 -4.30 -16.13
N GLU A 836 -14.49 -3.17 -16.38
CA GLU A 836 -15.07 -2.31 -15.34
C GLU A 836 -16.60 -2.41 -15.32
N ASP A 837 -17.24 -2.50 -16.47
CA ASP A 837 -18.69 -2.60 -16.59
C ASP A 837 -19.21 -3.93 -16.04
N ALA A 838 -20.21 -3.88 -15.16
CA ALA A 838 -20.76 -5.05 -14.47
C ALA A 838 -21.38 -6.09 -15.44
N ALA A 839 -22.07 -5.63 -16.50
CA ALA A 839 -22.68 -6.54 -17.49
C ALA A 839 -21.60 -7.24 -18.32
N ASN A 840 -20.53 -6.53 -18.69
CA ASN A 840 -19.38 -7.11 -19.41
C ASN A 840 -18.64 -8.13 -18.54
N ARG A 841 -18.44 -7.84 -17.26
CA ARG A 841 -17.82 -8.77 -16.29
C ARG A 841 -18.63 -10.07 -16.16
N LYS A 842 -19.94 -9.95 -16.08
CA LYS A 842 -20.87 -11.08 -15.99
C LYS A 842 -20.86 -11.93 -17.26
N ASP A 843 -20.93 -11.28 -18.42
CA ASP A 843 -20.87 -11.95 -19.71
C ASP A 843 -19.54 -12.67 -19.93
N TRP A 844 -18.41 -12.04 -19.59
CA TRP A 844 -17.09 -12.67 -19.68
C TRP A 844 -16.95 -13.87 -18.74
N THR A 845 -17.45 -13.75 -17.51
CA THR A 845 -17.47 -14.87 -16.55
C THR A 845 -18.19 -16.07 -17.14
N ASN A 846 -19.35 -15.86 -17.76
CA ASN A 846 -20.14 -16.92 -18.39
C ASN A 846 -19.45 -17.51 -19.60
N LYS A 847 -18.84 -16.69 -20.47
CA LYS A 847 -18.10 -17.15 -21.64
C LYS A 847 -16.92 -18.03 -21.28
N MET A 848 -16.15 -17.68 -20.27
CA MET A 848 -15.05 -18.51 -19.79
C MET A 848 -15.54 -19.87 -19.28
N GLN A 849 -16.62 -19.88 -18.49
CA GLN A 849 -17.22 -21.13 -17.98
C GLN A 849 -17.72 -22.02 -19.14
N GLN A 850 -18.48 -21.47 -20.07
CA GLN A 850 -18.98 -22.20 -21.24
C GLN A 850 -17.86 -22.75 -22.11
N TYR A 851 -16.77 -22.00 -22.29
CA TYR A 851 -15.61 -22.42 -23.05
C TYR A 851 -14.94 -23.63 -22.42
N PHE A 852 -14.67 -23.59 -21.11
CA PHE A 852 -14.11 -24.74 -20.41
C PHE A 852 -15.06 -25.94 -20.31
N ASP A 853 -16.36 -25.70 -20.06
CA ASP A 853 -17.35 -26.79 -20.00
C ASP A 853 -17.45 -27.52 -21.35
N TYR A 854 -17.41 -26.79 -22.47
CA TYR A 854 -17.41 -27.39 -23.80
C TYR A 854 -16.19 -28.30 -24.03
N TYR A 855 -14.98 -27.79 -23.81
CA TYR A 855 -13.76 -28.55 -24.10
C TYR A 855 -13.39 -29.60 -23.07
N LEU A 856 -13.71 -29.40 -21.80
CA LEU A 856 -13.21 -30.24 -20.71
C LEU A 856 -14.27 -31.16 -20.12
N LYS A 857 -15.57 -30.88 -20.36
CA LYS A 857 -16.67 -31.69 -19.84
C LYS A 857 -17.61 -32.21 -20.93
N GLY A 858 -17.38 -31.84 -22.19
CA GLY A 858 -18.21 -32.27 -23.31
C GLY A 858 -19.61 -31.65 -23.33
N ALA A 859 -19.76 -30.44 -22.78
CA ALA A 859 -20.98 -29.66 -22.91
C ALA A 859 -21.23 -29.23 -24.36
N ASP A 860 -22.46 -28.83 -24.70
CA ASP A 860 -22.80 -28.33 -26.02
C ASP A 860 -21.97 -27.08 -26.37
N ARG A 861 -21.65 -26.96 -27.66
CA ARG A 861 -20.92 -25.82 -28.16
C ARG A 861 -21.77 -24.54 -28.05
N PRO A 862 -21.28 -23.48 -27.36
CA PRO A 862 -21.99 -22.22 -27.28
C PRO A 862 -22.15 -21.53 -28.65
N ASP A 863 -23.27 -20.84 -28.88
CA ASP A 863 -23.55 -20.17 -30.17
C ASP A 863 -22.55 -19.07 -30.53
N TRP A 864 -21.90 -18.45 -29.51
CA TRP A 864 -20.93 -17.40 -29.72
C TRP A 864 -19.53 -17.91 -30.17
N MET A 865 -19.27 -19.19 -30.13
CA MET A 865 -18.01 -19.82 -30.54
C MET A 865 -18.01 -20.11 -32.07
#